data_70f84c8ce736433b8255d7016b655193
#
_entry.id   70f84c8ce736433b8255d7016b655193
#
_cell.length_a   1.000
_cell.length_b   1.000
_cell.length_c   1.000
_cell.angle_alpha   90.00
_cell.angle_beta   90.00
_cell.angle_gamma   90.00
#
_symmetry.space_group_name_H-M   'P 1'
#
loop_
_entity.id
_entity.type
_entity.pdbx_description
1 polymer ?
#
loop_
_entity_poly.entity_id
_entity_poly.type
_entity_poly.pdbx_seq_one_letter_code
_entity_poly.pdbx_strand_id
1 'polypeptide(L)'
;MRLRFLPTAAFFIVSIVGGTLAAQSKRPITETDLFQFTWIGDPQVSPDGSRVLFVRVNVNAKKDGYDSALFVAATSGDEQPRRLTAGPRDSSPQWSPDGSSLAFVRGLEQDGKRLPPQLFLLSMRGGEPLQLTDLSKGAASPKWSLDGTRIGFKTETSQHDLETRLARERRGCRDDNARTAARESAGSTQPSPADASNAASDGCTDEATRESDMRTITRAVYRSNDDGYLDPTHPAHIWVVDAPTPSQDVAAPRQVTQGAWGDDDFVWSIDGRQIYFIRSHLQEPSYERPRSDLFAVNTSGGNAQLLNALSIDVAHMALSPDGSRLAFVSSVNEPVRSYSQPDLWTVALTPNAQPHNLTTSFDYDVADGVGGDNAPPRAAGSSPVLWSHDGRSIITVAAREGSANLYRFDAESGVAREITHGKHAVQSYRSSDGGRRIVALISTPVEIGDLFSIGDGEPRRLTHVNSALFSQLNLTMPEEIWYQSFDGTKIHAWVQRPADFQPGRKYPLILDIHGGPHSAYGWVFDHEFQWFAANGYLLLYPNPRGSTSYGQEFGNIIQYKYPGDDYRDLMAGVDELIKRGWADPDQLGVTGGSGGGVLTNWTVTQTDRFKAAVSQRDISNWASWWYTADFTLFQPEWFRQPPFRDPQEYASRSAITSVEKIRTPIAFILGEADWRTPPESGGEQLFRALKFLKRPTAMVRFPNETHELSRSGQPWHRIERLRAILGWMDKYIRGKDVAQFRDVMNAAEKQ
;
A
#
# COMPACT_ATOMS: atom_id res chain seq x y z
N MET A 1 11.95 -94.75 -31.82
CA MET A 1 12.94 -93.97 -31.13
C MET A 1 12.64 -92.47 -31.38
N ARG A 2 11.87 -91.79 -30.43
CA ARG A 2 11.47 -90.44 -30.61
C ARG A 2 11.91 -89.67 -29.36
N LEU A 3 12.84 -88.70 -29.47
CA LEU A 3 13.23 -87.77 -28.44
C LEU A 3 12.17 -86.69 -28.31
N ARG A 4 11.68 -86.46 -27.06
CA ARG A 4 10.88 -85.32 -26.74
C ARG A 4 11.71 -84.25 -26.08
N PHE A 5 11.72 -83.03 -26.69
CA PHE A 5 12.24 -81.79 -26.08
C PHE A 5 11.18 -81.17 -25.15
N LEU A 6 11.60 -80.89 -23.96
CA LEU A 6 10.84 -80.00 -23.01
C LEU A 6 11.36 -78.55 -23.16
N PRO A 7 10.45 -77.53 -23.14
CA PRO A 7 10.92 -76.18 -23.11
C PRO A 7 11.05 -75.70 -21.63
N THR A 8 12.22 -75.11 -21.35
CA THR A 8 12.54 -74.45 -20.10
C THR A 8 11.91 -73.05 -20.10
N ALA A 9 10.96 -72.81 -19.22
CA ALA A 9 10.37 -71.46 -18.97
C ALA A 9 11.29 -70.66 -18.05
N ALA A 10 11.86 -69.58 -18.56
CA ALA A 10 12.61 -68.60 -17.79
C ALA A 10 11.64 -67.60 -17.16
N PHE A 11 11.53 -67.61 -15.84
CA PHE A 11 10.81 -66.58 -15.07
C PHE A 11 11.68 -65.34 -14.93
N PHE A 12 11.29 -64.23 -15.59
CA PHE A 12 11.83 -62.91 -15.31
C PHE A 12 11.13 -62.33 -14.08
N ILE A 13 11.85 -62.23 -12.96
CA ILE A 13 11.44 -61.49 -11.79
C ILE A 13 11.72 -60.03 -12.06
N VAL A 14 10.69 -59.21 -12.40
CA VAL A 14 10.77 -57.76 -12.44
C VAL A 14 10.64 -57.28 -10.99
N SER A 15 11.79 -56.93 -10.41
CA SER A 15 11.81 -56.20 -9.13
C SER A 15 11.35 -54.75 -9.36
N ILE A 16 10.08 -54.48 -9.01
CA ILE A 16 9.56 -53.11 -8.90
C ILE A 16 10.22 -52.50 -7.65
N VAL A 17 11.26 -51.71 -7.86
CA VAL A 17 11.78 -50.81 -6.82
C VAL A 17 10.75 -49.69 -6.66
N GLY A 18 9.80 -49.89 -5.78
CA GLY A 18 8.93 -48.81 -5.31
C GLY A 18 9.73 -47.78 -4.52
N GLY A 19 10.25 -46.77 -5.23
CA GLY A 19 10.78 -45.60 -4.58
C GLY A 19 9.64 -44.87 -3.85
N THR A 20 9.53 -45.06 -2.57
CA THR A 20 8.74 -44.15 -1.73
C THR A 20 9.37 -42.76 -1.86
N LEU A 21 8.75 -41.88 -2.64
CA LEU A 21 9.01 -40.45 -2.54
C LEU A 21 8.71 -40.06 -1.07
N ALA A 22 9.76 -40.01 -0.27
CA ALA A 22 9.65 -39.40 1.06
C ALA A 22 9.14 -37.98 0.85
N ALA A 23 7.94 -37.69 1.31
CA ALA A 23 7.43 -36.32 1.32
C ALA A 23 8.46 -35.47 2.05
N GLN A 24 9.06 -34.53 1.35
CA GLN A 24 10.08 -33.64 1.92
C GLN A 24 9.42 -32.92 3.10
N SER A 25 9.96 -33.08 4.31
CA SER A 25 9.39 -32.43 5.51
C SER A 25 9.42 -30.92 5.31
N LYS A 26 8.28 -30.28 5.52
CA LYS A 26 8.18 -28.81 5.44
C LYS A 26 9.12 -28.16 6.45
N ARG A 27 9.75 -27.07 6.06
CA ARG A 27 10.63 -26.27 6.91
C ARG A 27 9.92 -25.03 7.46
N PRO A 28 10.39 -24.48 8.59
CA PRO A 28 9.95 -23.17 9.03
C PRO A 28 10.19 -22.09 7.97
N ILE A 29 9.34 -21.06 7.93
CA ILE A 29 9.59 -19.84 7.15
C ILE A 29 10.72 -19.04 7.81
N THR A 30 11.53 -18.38 6.98
CA THR A 30 12.63 -17.50 7.41
C THR A 30 12.40 -16.08 6.90
N GLU A 31 13.09 -15.12 7.49
CA GLU A 31 13.05 -13.73 7.03
C GLU A 31 13.56 -13.58 5.58
N THR A 32 14.49 -14.44 5.16
CA THR A 32 15.08 -14.43 3.80
C THR A 32 14.17 -15.05 2.73
N ASP A 33 13.08 -15.72 3.11
CA ASP A 33 12.08 -16.19 2.16
C ASP A 33 11.42 -15.04 1.40
N LEU A 34 11.45 -13.82 1.94
CA LEU A 34 11.05 -12.59 1.26
C LEU A 34 11.68 -12.45 -0.14
N PHE A 35 12.93 -12.88 -0.32
CA PHE A 35 13.60 -12.81 -1.63
C PHE A 35 12.96 -13.68 -2.70
N GLN A 36 12.16 -14.66 -2.32
CA GLN A 36 11.46 -15.57 -3.22
C GLN A 36 9.98 -15.24 -3.39
N PHE A 37 9.46 -14.27 -2.64
CA PHE A 37 8.06 -13.87 -2.76
C PHE A 37 7.77 -13.29 -4.13
N THR A 38 6.63 -13.64 -4.64
CA THR A 38 6.03 -13.07 -5.83
C THR A 38 4.73 -12.41 -5.43
N TRP A 39 4.59 -11.12 -5.76
CA TRP A 39 3.34 -10.39 -5.57
C TRP A 39 2.63 -10.19 -6.89
N ILE A 40 1.32 -10.17 -6.82
CA ILE A 40 0.42 -9.78 -7.91
C ILE A 40 -0.20 -8.45 -7.53
N GLY A 41 -0.30 -7.53 -8.49
CA GLY A 41 -1.04 -6.28 -8.34
C GLY A 41 -1.76 -5.91 -9.62
N ASP A 42 -2.70 -4.98 -9.50
CA ASP A 42 -3.42 -4.35 -10.60
C ASP A 42 -3.97 -5.34 -11.67
N PRO A 43 -4.83 -6.30 -11.29
CA PRO A 43 -5.45 -7.20 -12.25
C PRO A 43 -6.38 -6.44 -13.20
N GLN A 44 -6.37 -6.75 -14.50
CA GLN A 44 -7.22 -6.14 -15.53
C GLN A 44 -7.83 -7.24 -16.40
N VAL A 45 -9.15 -7.37 -16.40
CA VAL A 45 -9.84 -8.36 -17.23
C VAL A 45 -9.95 -7.83 -18.65
N SER A 46 -9.67 -8.67 -19.67
CA SER A 46 -9.83 -8.30 -21.08
C SER A 46 -11.31 -8.00 -21.41
N PRO A 47 -11.59 -7.15 -22.42
CA PRO A 47 -12.97 -6.80 -22.76
C PRO A 47 -13.89 -7.99 -23.09
N ASP A 48 -13.33 -9.05 -23.67
CA ASP A 48 -14.03 -10.31 -23.96
C ASP A 48 -14.16 -11.25 -22.74
N GLY A 49 -13.55 -10.87 -21.60
CA GLY A 49 -13.56 -11.63 -20.38
C GLY A 49 -12.70 -12.92 -20.40
N SER A 50 -11.96 -13.20 -21.49
CA SER A 50 -11.22 -14.44 -21.66
C SER A 50 -9.85 -14.47 -20.95
N ARG A 51 -9.29 -13.29 -20.67
CA ARG A 51 -7.94 -13.14 -20.10
C ARG A 51 -7.92 -12.15 -18.94
N VAL A 52 -6.97 -12.34 -18.04
CA VAL A 52 -6.60 -11.36 -17.00
C VAL A 52 -5.14 -10.97 -17.19
N LEU A 53 -4.91 -9.67 -17.30
CA LEU A 53 -3.61 -9.03 -17.26
C LEU A 53 -3.32 -8.63 -15.82
N PHE A 54 -2.06 -8.70 -15.38
CA PHE A 54 -1.66 -8.28 -14.04
C PHE A 54 -0.20 -7.88 -13.99
N VAL A 55 0.14 -7.09 -12.99
CA VAL A 55 1.53 -6.76 -12.65
C VAL A 55 2.06 -7.83 -11.73
N ARG A 56 3.16 -8.48 -12.14
CA ARG A 56 3.92 -9.39 -11.29
C ARG A 56 5.14 -8.67 -10.76
N VAL A 57 5.32 -8.69 -9.44
CA VAL A 57 6.45 -8.07 -8.76
C VAL A 57 7.31 -9.14 -8.10
N ASN A 58 8.62 -9.03 -8.26
CA ASN A 58 9.60 -9.90 -7.62
C ASN A 58 10.75 -9.05 -7.05
N VAL A 59 11.46 -9.57 -6.07
CA VAL A 59 12.73 -8.98 -5.65
C VAL A 59 13.73 -9.11 -6.81
N ASN A 60 14.45 -8.03 -7.11
CA ASN A 60 15.42 -8.02 -8.20
C ASN A 60 16.66 -8.89 -7.92
N ALA A 61 17.46 -9.17 -8.95
CA ALA A 61 18.64 -10.04 -8.83
C ALA A 61 19.70 -9.51 -7.84
N LYS A 62 19.80 -8.19 -7.65
CA LYS A 62 20.72 -7.57 -6.70
C LYS A 62 20.18 -7.59 -5.26
N LYS A 63 18.90 -7.90 -5.06
CA LYS A 63 18.20 -7.89 -3.77
C LYS A 63 18.13 -6.50 -3.09
N ASP A 64 18.30 -5.44 -3.86
CA ASP A 64 18.25 -4.04 -3.41
C ASP A 64 16.99 -3.29 -3.83
N GLY A 65 16.05 -4.00 -4.48
CA GLY A 65 14.79 -3.43 -4.94
C GLY A 65 13.89 -4.48 -5.57
N TYR A 66 12.91 -4.01 -6.32
CA TYR A 66 11.90 -4.85 -6.95
C TYR A 66 11.82 -4.61 -8.44
N ASP A 67 11.57 -5.67 -9.19
CA ASP A 67 11.24 -5.63 -10.60
C ASP A 67 9.76 -5.92 -10.79
N SER A 68 9.10 -5.18 -11.69
CA SER A 68 7.71 -5.39 -12.06
C SER A 68 7.57 -5.56 -13.58
N ALA A 69 6.73 -6.50 -14.01
CA ALA A 69 6.45 -6.79 -15.41
C ALA A 69 5.00 -7.20 -15.59
N LEU A 70 4.48 -7.02 -16.80
CA LEU A 70 3.12 -7.42 -17.14
C LEU A 70 3.05 -8.90 -17.52
N PHE A 71 2.06 -9.59 -16.96
CA PHE A 71 1.74 -10.98 -17.22
C PHE A 71 0.27 -11.12 -17.63
N VAL A 72 -0.05 -12.15 -18.39
CA VAL A 72 -1.42 -12.49 -18.78
C VAL A 72 -1.69 -13.96 -18.49
N ALA A 73 -2.90 -14.25 -17.99
CA ALA A 73 -3.41 -15.59 -17.79
C ALA A 73 -4.81 -15.74 -18.41
N ALA A 74 -5.21 -16.96 -18.74
CA ALA A 74 -6.59 -17.25 -19.13
C ALA A 74 -7.50 -17.19 -17.89
N THR A 75 -8.71 -16.63 -18.05
CA THR A 75 -9.72 -16.65 -16.97
C THR A 75 -10.38 -18.03 -16.80
N SER A 76 -10.12 -18.97 -17.72
CA SER A 76 -10.43 -20.40 -17.55
C SER A 76 -9.54 -21.10 -16.55
N GLY A 77 -8.34 -20.57 -16.25
CA GLY A 77 -7.36 -21.20 -15.36
C GLY A 77 -6.62 -22.40 -15.95
N ASP A 78 -6.77 -22.68 -17.24
CA ASP A 78 -6.19 -23.84 -17.90
C ASP A 78 -4.74 -23.61 -18.37
N GLU A 79 -4.29 -22.35 -18.38
CA GLU A 79 -2.98 -21.95 -18.89
C GLU A 79 -2.12 -21.34 -17.78
N GLN A 80 -0.82 -21.61 -17.84
CA GLN A 80 0.13 -20.91 -16.98
C GLN A 80 0.26 -19.44 -17.38
N PRO A 81 0.41 -18.51 -16.42
CA PRO A 81 0.62 -17.11 -16.71
C PRO A 81 1.83 -16.87 -17.64
N ARG A 82 1.64 -16.11 -18.70
CA ARG A 82 2.67 -15.76 -19.67
C ARG A 82 3.13 -14.32 -19.49
N ARG A 83 4.45 -14.10 -19.50
CA ARG A 83 5.04 -12.76 -19.47
C ARG A 83 4.79 -12.03 -20.79
N LEU A 84 4.35 -10.77 -20.71
CA LEU A 84 4.11 -9.90 -21.87
C LEU A 84 5.22 -8.89 -22.10
N THR A 85 5.81 -8.35 -21.02
CA THR A 85 6.82 -7.31 -21.14
C THR A 85 8.13 -7.71 -20.48
N ALA A 86 9.23 -7.19 -21.00
CA ALA A 86 10.57 -7.43 -20.45
C ALA A 86 11.06 -6.33 -19.49
N GLY A 87 10.36 -5.19 -19.45
CA GLY A 87 10.78 -4.05 -18.64
C GLY A 87 10.76 -4.35 -17.15
N PRO A 88 11.70 -3.82 -16.36
CA PRO A 88 11.78 -4.11 -14.92
C PRO A 88 10.87 -3.23 -14.08
N ARG A 89 10.13 -2.28 -14.67
CA ARG A 89 9.33 -1.28 -13.94
C ARG A 89 8.04 -0.93 -14.69
N ASP A 90 7.29 -1.95 -15.09
CA ASP A 90 6.00 -1.79 -15.74
C ASP A 90 4.88 -1.82 -14.70
N SER A 91 3.90 -0.92 -14.84
CA SER A 91 2.77 -0.75 -13.91
C SER A 91 1.53 -0.17 -14.61
N SER A 92 0.42 -0.10 -13.90
CA SER A 92 -0.83 0.55 -14.34
C SER A 92 -1.32 0.12 -15.73
N PRO A 93 -1.42 -1.19 -16.00
CA PRO A 93 -1.85 -1.65 -17.31
C PRO A 93 -3.35 -1.43 -17.54
N GLN A 94 -3.72 -1.11 -18.80
CA GLN A 94 -5.11 -0.93 -19.21
C GLN A 94 -5.33 -1.54 -20.58
N TRP A 95 -6.35 -2.39 -20.74
CA TRP A 95 -6.77 -2.89 -22.03
C TRP A 95 -7.42 -1.79 -22.89
N SER A 96 -7.14 -1.78 -24.18
CA SER A 96 -8.00 -1.05 -25.12
C SER A 96 -9.40 -1.66 -25.14
N PRO A 97 -10.46 -0.89 -25.42
CA PRO A 97 -11.84 -1.41 -25.43
C PRO A 97 -12.10 -2.58 -26.38
N ASP A 98 -11.32 -2.69 -27.46
CA ASP A 98 -11.36 -3.80 -28.42
C ASP A 98 -10.44 -4.99 -28.05
N GLY A 99 -9.65 -4.85 -26.97
CA GLY A 99 -8.70 -5.87 -26.50
C GLY A 99 -7.47 -6.06 -27.39
N SER A 100 -7.27 -5.22 -28.43
CA SER A 100 -6.15 -5.36 -29.36
C SER A 100 -4.83 -4.80 -28.85
N SER A 101 -4.89 -3.93 -27.84
CA SER A 101 -3.71 -3.22 -27.31
C SER A 101 -3.78 -3.03 -25.80
N LEU A 102 -2.61 -2.74 -25.21
CA LEU A 102 -2.46 -2.41 -23.80
C LEU A 102 -1.75 -1.06 -23.66
N ALA A 103 -2.33 -0.14 -22.92
CA ALA A 103 -1.62 1.02 -22.41
C ALA A 103 -1.05 0.69 -21.02
N PHE A 104 0.16 1.15 -20.73
CA PHE A 104 0.79 0.93 -19.42
C PHE A 104 1.86 1.98 -19.15
N VAL A 105 2.26 2.11 -17.89
CA VAL A 105 3.31 3.01 -17.45
C VAL A 105 4.60 2.24 -17.29
N ARG A 106 5.70 2.77 -17.82
CA ARG A 106 7.05 2.20 -17.68
C ARG A 106 8.00 3.19 -17.03
N GLY A 107 8.60 2.79 -15.92
CA GLY A 107 9.75 3.49 -15.35
C GLY A 107 10.99 3.28 -16.21
N LEU A 108 11.61 4.38 -16.60
CA LEU A 108 12.83 4.38 -17.42
C LEU A 108 14.08 4.57 -16.56
N GLU A 109 15.22 4.16 -17.10
CA GLU A 109 16.52 4.38 -16.48
C GLU A 109 17.54 4.68 -17.59
N GLN A 110 18.37 5.70 -17.37
CA GLN A 110 19.46 6.07 -18.25
C GLN A 110 20.70 6.34 -17.39
N ASP A 111 21.81 5.71 -17.73
CA ASP A 111 23.11 5.88 -17.05
C ASP A 111 23.01 5.66 -15.51
N GLY A 112 22.19 4.71 -15.09
CA GLY A 112 21.95 4.40 -13.67
C GLY A 112 21.04 5.39 -12.93
N LYS A 113 20.54 6.43 -13.60
CA LYS A 113 19.58 7.39 -13.05
C LYS A 113 18.14 7.01 -13.46
N ARG A 114 17.23 7.05 -12.51
CA ARG A 114 15.81 6.88 -12.79
C ARG A 114 15.26 8.11 -13.47
N LEU A 115 14.55 7.90 -14.58
CA LEU A 115 13.80 8.93 -15.27
C LEU A 115 12.32 8.87 -14.88
N PRO A 116 11.57 9.98 -15.05
CA PRO A 116 10.14 9.98 -14.86
C PRO A 116 9.44 8.91 -15.71
N PRO A 117 8.47 8.16 -15.14
CA PRO A 117 7.79 7.10 -15.86
C PRO A 117 6.97 7.63 -17.03
N GLN A 118 6.91 6.87 -18.12
CA GLN A 118 6.23 7.28 -19.35
C GLN A 118 5.12 6.31 -19.73
N LEU A 119 4.15 6.78 -20.53
CA LEU A 119 3.08 5.96 -21.09
C LEU A 119 3.57 5.21 -22.33
N PHE A 120 3.27 3.91 -22.36
CA PHE A 120 3.59 3.01 -23.46
C PHE A 120 2.35 2.28 -23.97
N LEU A 121 2.40 1.90 -25.24
CA LEU A 121 1.39 1.08 -25.90
C LEU A 121 2.02 -0.24 -26.38
N LEU A 122 1.38 -1.37 -26.06
CA LEU A 122 1.79 -2.70 -26.54
C LEU A 122 0.65 -3.31 -27.37
N SER A 123 0.95 -3.72 -28.61
CA SER A 123 0.02 -4.48 -29.43
C SER A 123 -0.07 -5.92 -28.95
N MET A 124 -1.29 -6.46 -28.80
CA MET A 124 -1.50 -7.86 -28.44
C MET A 124 -1.19 -8.82 -29.60
N ARG A 125 -0.94 -8.31 -30.81
CA ARG A 125 -0.43 -9.08 -31.94
C ARG A 125 1.10 -9.32 -31.88
N GLY A 126 1.78 -8.69 -30.92
CA GLY A 126 3.23 -8.74 -30.73
C GLY A 126 3.94 -7.49 -31.20
N GLY A 127 5.26 -7.46 -31.03
CA GLY A 127 6.11 -6.30 -31.27
C GLY A 127 6.65 -5.69 -29.98
N GLU A 128 7.52 -4.68 -30.10
CA GLU A 128 8.02 -3.91 -28.99
C GLU A 128 7.02 -2.85 -28.54
N PRO A 129 6.96 -2.55 -27.23
CA PRO A 129 6.12 -1.46 -26.76
C PRO A 129 6.53 -0.11 -27.34
N LEU A 130 5.55 0.64 -27.84
CA LEU A 130 5.71 1.97 -28.37
C LEU A 130 5.57 3.02 -27.26
N GLN A 131 6.56 3.88 -27.11
CA GLN A 131 6.48 5.01 -26.17
C GLN A 131 5.52 6.08 -26.71
N LEU A 132 4.49 6.46 -25.92
CA LEU A 132 3.50 7.46 -26.30
C LEU A 132 3.81 8.85 -25.74
N THR A 133 4.53 8.92 -24.62
CA THR A 133 4.86 10.18 -23.96
C THR A 133 6.35 10.28 -23.67
N ASP A 134 6.82 11.50 -23.63
CA ASP A 134 8.14 11.85 -23.15
C ASP A 134 8.02 13.20 -22.42
N LEU A 135 7.58 13.12 -21.15
CA LEU A 135 7.21 14.28 -20.33
C LEU A 135 8.20 14.44 -19.16
N SER A 136 8.58 15.68 -18.85
CA SER A 136 9.58 15.99 -17.83
C SER A 136 9.22 15.51 -16.42
N LYS A 137 7.92 15.45 -16.11
CA LYS A 137 7.40 14.95 -14.82
C LYS A 137 6.76 13.54 -14.95
N GLY A 138 6.83 12.92 -16.15
CA GLY A 138 6.27 11.61 -16.39
C GLY A 138 4.76 11.59 -16.66
N ALA A 139 4.20 10.38 -16.75
CA ALA A 139 2.78 10.12 -16.98
C ALA A 139 2.28 9.05 -16.00
N ALA A 140 1.03 9.19 -15.52
CA ALA A 140 0.40 8.29 -14.56
C ALA A 140 -1.09 8.06 -14.87
N SER A 141 -1.67 7.00 -14.31
CA SER A 141 -3.11 6.71 -14.30
C SER A 141 -3.76 6.71 -15.70
N PRO A 142 -3.26 5.92 -16.67
CA PRO A 142 -3.84 5.87 -18.02
C PRO A 142 -5.26 5.32 -17.99
N LYS A 143 -6.17 5.93 -18.78
CA LYS A 143 -7.55 5.48 -18.98
C LYS A 143 -7.94 5.66 -20.44
N TRP A 144 -8.38 4.59 -21.08
CA TRP A 144 -8.86 4.63 -22.46
C TRP A 144 -10.19 5.34 -22.57
N SER A 145 -10.40 6.08 -23.68
CA SER A 145 -11.73 6.46 -24.12
C SER A 145 -12.50 5.21 -24.58
N LEU A 146 -13.83 5.20 -24.44
CA LEU A 146 -14.65 4.02 -24.75
C LEU A 146 -14.63 3.63 -26.24
N ASP A 147 -14.34 4.59 -27.14
CA ASP A 147 -14.16 4.35 -28.56
C ASP A 147 -12.76 3.80 -28.92
N GLY A 148 -11.85 3.69 -27.96
CA GLY A 148 -10.50 3.17 -28.14
C GLY A 148 -9.56 4.09 -28.95
N THR A 149 -9.97 5.32 -29.23
CA THR A 149 -9.16 6.22 -30.07
C THR A 149 -8.18 7.08 -29.30
N ARG A 150 -8.36 7.21 -27.95
CA ARG A 150 -7.57 8.10 -27.10
C ARG A 150 -7.29 7.48 -25.75
N ILE A 151 -6.20 7.97 -25.15
CA ILE A 151 -5.80 7.61 -23.77
C ILE A 151 -5.67 8.91 -22.99
N GLY A 152 -6.48 9.04 -21.92
CA GLY A 152 -6.33 10.08 -20.90
C GLY A 152 -5.33 9.64 -19.84
N PHE A 153 -4.56 10.56 -19.30
CA PHE A 153 -3.59 10.30 -18.22
C PHE A 153 -3.33 11.57 -17.41
N LYS A 154 -2.67 11.43 -16.28
CA LYS A 154 -2.28 12.56 -15.42
C LYS A 154 -0.80 12.82 -15.52
N THR A 155 -0.40 14.11 -15.42
CA THR A 155 0.99 14.54 -15.31
C THR A 155 1.07 15.90 -14.63
N GLU A 156 2.18 16.15 -13.93
CA GLU A 156 2.57 17.45 -13.41
C GLU A 156 3.34 18.30 -14.44
N THR A 157 3.65 17.77 -15.63
CA THR A 157 4.22 18.52 -16.73
C THR A 157 3.21 19.56 -17.22
N SER A 158 3.60 20.83 -17.27
CA SER A 158 2.75 21.88 -17.87
C SER A 158 2.92 21.94 -19.38
N GLN A 159 1.96 22.60 -20.05
CA GLN A 159 2.05 22.87 -21.50
C GLN A 159 3.30 23.70 -21.83
N HIS A 160 3.66 24.64 -20.95
CA HIS A 160 4.85 25.46 -21.08
C HIS A 160 6.15 24.64 -21.04
N ASP A 161 6.25 23.66 -20.11
CA ASP A 161 7.41 22.77 -20.02
C ASP A 161 7.58 21.96 -21.31
N LEU A 162 6.46 21.41 -21.83
CA LEU A 162 6.48 20.67 -23.08
C LEU A 162 6.94 21.53 -24.26
N GLU A 163 6.39 22.74 -24.41
CA GLU A 163 6.74 23.66 -25.48
C GLU A 163 8.20 24.11 -25.40
N THR A 164 8.67 24.41 -24.19
CA THR A 164 10.07 24.77 -23.91
C THR A 164 11.02 23.64 -24.30
N ARG A 165 10.71 22.40 -23.92
CA ARG A 165 11.50 21.24 -24.30
C ARG A 165 11.54 21.04 -25.81
N LEU A 166 10.38 21.04 -26.47
CA LEU A 166 10.29 20.90 -27.93
C LEU A 166 11.01 22.03 -28.69
N ALA A 167 11.02 23.23 -28.14
CA ALA A 167 11.78 24.37 -28.71
C ALA A 167 13.29 24.15 -28.56
N ARG A 168 13.77 23.61 -27.44
CA ARG A 168 15.19 23.25 -27.21
C ARG A 168 15.65 22.13 -28.15
N GLU A 169 14.86 21.07 -28.31
CA GLU A 169 15.14 19.97 -29.24
C GLU A 169 15.26 20.46 -30.68
N ARG A 170 14.34 21.35 -31.13
CA ARG A 170 14.42 21.99 -32.46
C ARG A 170 15.67 22.80 -32.68
N ARG A 171 16.27 23.36 -31.60
CA ARG A 171 17.55 24.08 -31.64
C ARG A 171 18.77 23.14 -31.61
N GLY A 172 18.59 21.84 -31.50
CA GLY A 172 19.65 20.84 -31.39
C GLY A 172 20.33 20.80 -30.02
N CYS A 173 19.68 21.36 -29.00
CA CYS A 173 20.18 21.34 -27.62
C CYS A 173 20.01 19.91 -27.06
N ARG A 174 21.13 19.30 -26.63
CA ARG A 174 21.07 18.01 -25.88
C ARG A 174 20.70 18.31 -24.43
N ASP A 175 19.93 17.43 -23.82
CA ASP A 175 19.55 17.56 -22.42
C ASP A 175 20.78 17.70 -21.50
N ASP A 176 20.77 18.70 -20.61
CA ASP A 176 21.85 18.96 -19.66
C ASP A 176 22.13 17.81 -18.70
N ASN A 177 21.16 16.92 -18.48
CA ASN A 177 21.35 15.67 -17.72
C ASN A 177 22.42 14.76 -18.35
N ALA A 178 22.55 14.72 -19.68
CA ALA A 178 23.62 13.98 -20.36
C ALA A 178 25.00 14.63 -20.20
N ARG A 179 25.05 15.98 -20.09
CA ARG A 179 26.31 16.72 -19.87
C ARG A 179 26.82 16.59 -18.44
N THR A 180 25.93 16.58 -17.44
CA THR A 180 26.29 16.41 -16.03
C THR A 180 26.84 15.01 -15.79
N ALA A 181 26.21 13.97 -16.36
CA ALA A 181 26.69 12.59 -16.28
C ALA A 181 28.05 12.38 -16.95
N ALA A 182 28.28 13.02 -18.10
CA ALA A 182 29.57 12.98 -18.79
C ALA A 182 30.69 13.70 -18.03
N ARG A 183 30.39 14.76 -17.26
CA ARG A 183 31.36 15.45 -16.40
C ARG A 183 31.66 14.66 -15.11
N GLU A 184 30.71 14.03 -14.50
CA GLU A 184 30.91 13.18 -13.31
C GLU A 184 31.70 11.89 -13.63
N SER A 185 31.54 11.34 -14.83
CA SER A 185 32.31 10.16 -15.28
C SER A 185 33.76 10.47 -15.69
N ALA A 186 34.08 11.71 -15.95
CA ALA A 186 35.41 12.17 -16.40
C ALA A 186 36.35 12.59 -15.26
N GLY A 187 36.08 12.26 -14.02
CA GLY A 187 36.94 12.50 -12.86
C GLY A 187 37.44 13.95 -12.76
N SER A 188 37.03 14.68 -11.75
CA SER A 188 37.25 16.10 -11.47
C SER A 188 38.63 16.65 -11.87
N THR A 189 38.75 17.18 -13.07
CA THR A 189 39.76 18.18 -13.40
C THR A 189 39.03 19.52 -13.58
N GLN A 190 39.48 20.56 -12.86
CA GLN A 190 38.95 21.91 -13.05
C GLN A 190 39.01 22.30 -14.53
N PRO A 191 37.92 22.87 -15.10
CA PRO A 191 37.95 23.30 -16.51
C PRO A 191 39.03 24.33 -16.74
N SER A 192 39.77 24.21 -17.84
CA SER A 192 40.73 25.21 -18.26
C SER A 192 39.98 26.51 -18.67
N PRO A 193 40.62 27.69 -18.59
CA PRO A 193 39.99 28.93 -19.03
C PRO A 193 39.54 28.94 -20.50
N ALA A 194 40.05 28.03 -21.33
CA ALA A 194 39.65 27.89 -22.74
C ALA A 194 38.29 27.13 -22.87
N ASP A 195 37.94 26.24 -21.93
CA ASP A 195 36.67 25.54 -21.95
C ASP A 195 35.49 26.41 -21.51
N ALA A 196 35.78 27.45 -20.71
CA ALA A 196 34.80 28.44 -20.28
C ALA A 196 34.36 29.38 -21.41
N SER A 197 35.26 29.67 -22.37
CA SER A 197 34.95 30.57 -23.49
C SER A 197 34.12 29.89 -24.59
N ASN A 198 34.21 28.57 -24.76
CA ASN A 198 33.40 27.80 -25.70
C ASN A 198 32.01 27.45 -25.19
N ALA A 199 31.79 27.49 -23.87
CA ALA A 199 30.47 27.28 -23.29
C ALA A 199 29.51 28.46 -23.47
N ALA A 200 30.07 29.66 -23.69
CA ALA A 200 29.27 30.89 -23.82
C ALA A 200 28.67 31.13 -25.23
N SER A 201 29.00 30.30 -26.23
CA SER A 201 28.51 30.47 -27.61
C SER A 201 27.38 29.49 -28.02
N ASP A 202 26.94 28.60 -27.14
CA ASP A 202 26.10 27.47 -27.51
C ASP A 202 24.60 27.71 -27.24
N GLY A 203 24.08 28.92 -27.25
CA GLY A 203 22.64 29.30 -27.26
C GLY A 203 21.63 28.38 -26.50
N CYS A 204 22.14 27.33 -25.86
CA CYS A 204 21.40 26.31 -25.14
C CYS A 204 21.43 26.49 -23.62
N THR A 205 22.28 27.38 -23.11
CA THR A 205 22.32 27.73 -21.69
C THR A 205 21.70 29.09 -21.48
N ASP A 206 20.40 29.19 -21.45
CA ASP A 206 19.73 30.37 -20.95
C ASP A 206 19.83 30.36 -19.42
N GLU A 207 20.39 31.41 -18.83
CA GLU A 207 20.38 31.62 -17.38
C GLU A 207 18.94 31.61 -16.81
N ALA A 208 17.97 31.96 -17.65
CA ALA A 208 16.53 31.89 -17.35
C ALA A 208 15.96 30.47 -17.23
N THR A 209 16.68 29.43 -17.69
CA THR A 209 16.23 28.02 -17.61
C THR A 209 16.96 27.21 -16.53
N ARG A 210 17.84 27.83 -15.75
CA ARG A 210 18.49 27.17 -14.62
C ARG A 210 17.48 27.01 -13.50
N GLU A 211 16.89 25.84 -13.38
CA GLU A 211 16.07 25.48 -12.21
C GLU A 211 16.97 25.49 -10.97
N SER A 212 16.62 26.32 -10.00
CA SER A 212 17.25 26.31 -8.68
C SER A 212 16.72 25.11 -7.89
N ASP A 213 17.59 24.41 -7.17
CA ASP A 213 17.20 23.38 -6.19
C ASP A 213 16.65 23.98 -4.88
N MET A 214 16.68 25.32 -4.77
CA MET A 214 16.07 26.05 -3.65
C MET A 214 14.55 25.94 -3.70
N ARG A 215 13.94 25.65 -2.55
CA ARG A 215 12.48 25.59 -2.38
C ARG A 215 11.99 26.72 -1.48
N THR A 216 11.06 27.52 -1.96
CA THR A 216 10.33 28.48 -1.13
C THR A 216 8.98 27.88 -0.74
N ILE A 217 8.82 27.57 0.54
CA ILE A 217 7.62 26.91 1.06
C ILE A 217 6.67 27.96 1.62
N THR A 218 5.45 28.03 1.09
CA THR A 218 4.41 29.00 1.46
C THR A 218 3.09 28.35 1.87
N ARG A 219 3.01 27.00 1.84
CA ARG A 219 1.81 26.23 2.23
C ARG A 219 2.14 25.28 3.38
N ALA A 220 1.17 25.01 4.25
CA ALA A 220 1.36 24.10 5.37
C ALA A 220 1.56 22.65 4.90
N VAL A 221 0.86 22.22 3.86
CA VAL A 221 1.09 20.90 3.21
C VAL A 221 2.09 21.10 2.07
N TYR A 222 3.32 20.69 2.26
CA TYR A 222 4.42 20.92 1.32
C TYR A 222 5.24 19.67 1.01
N ARG A 223 4.94 18.55 1.68
CA ARG A 223 5.59 17.26 1.45
C ARG A 223 4.63 16.12 1.74
N SER A 224 4.88 14.98 1.14
CA SER A 224 4.15 13.73 1.34
C SER A 224 5.15 12.60 1.54
N ASN A 225 4.81 11.61 2.37
CA ASN A 225 5.72 10.54 2.77
C ASN A 225 6.36 9.80 1.58
N ASP A 226 5.60 9.52 0.54
CA ASP A 226 6.09 8.72 -0.61
C ASP A 226 6.45 9.57 -1.84
N ASP A 227 5.87 10.76 -1.97
CA ASP A 227 6.05 11.63 -3.14
C ASP A 227 7.22 12.60 -2.98
N GLY A 228 7.67 12.84 -1.75
CA GLY A 228 8.69 13.82 -1.48
C GLY A 228 8.14 15.24 -1.27
N TYR A 229 8.90 16.24 -1.66
CA TYR A 229 8.44 17.63 -1.63
C TYR A 229 7.47 17.87 -2.79
N LEU A 230 6.30 18.40 -2.45
CA LEU A 230 5.26 18.77 -3.42
C LEU A 230 5.67 20.05 -4.16
N ASP A 231 5.37 20.09 -5.46
CA ASP A 231 5.59 21.27 -6.29
C ASP A 231 4.26 21.99 -6.56
N PRO A 232 3.91 23.03 -5.79
CA PRO A 232 2.64 23.74 -5.96
C PRO A 232 2.54 24.54 -7.27
N THR A 233 3.64 24.66 -8.02
CA THR A 233 3.67 25.36 -9.30
C THR A 233 3.36 24.42 -10.48
N HIS A 234 3.41 23.10 -10.26
CA HIS A 234 3.12 22.06 -11.24
C HIS A 234 2.03 21.11 -10.72
N PRO A 235 0.79 21.57 -10.55
CA PRO A 235 -0.31 20.70 -10.16
C PRO A 235 -0.58 19.64 -11.24
N ALA A 236 -0.93 18.41 -10.82
CA ALA A 236 -1.24 17.34 -11.76
C ALA A 236 -2.51 17.67 -12.57
N HIS A 237 -2.40 17.60 -13.89
CA HIS A 237 -3.50 17.84 -14.80
C HIS A 237 -3.79 16.66 -15.72
N ILE A 238 -4.99 16.63 -16.29
CA ILE A 238 -5.43 15.61 -17.23
C ILE A 238 -4.95 15.99 -18.64
N TRP A 239 -4.28 15.03 -19.25
CA TRP A 239 -3.78 15.08 -20.61
C TRP A 239 -4.37 13.96 -21.44
N VAL A 240 -4.37 14.13 -22.76
CA VAL A 240 -4.86 13.14 -23.71
C VAL A 240 -3.84 12.95 -24.82
N VAL A 241 -3.60 11.70 -25.20
CA VAL A 241 -2.85 11.33 -26.39
C VAL A 241 -3.73 10.46 -27.29
N ASP A 242 -3.65 10.67 -28.61
CA ASP A 242 -4.34 9.81 -29.57
C ASP A 242 -3.65 8.44 -29.64
N ALA A 243 -4.43 7.37 -29.65
CA ALA A 243 -3.90 6.03 -29.81
C ALA A 243 -3.46 5.82 -31.28
N PRO A 244 -2.16 5.62 -31.55
CA PRO A 244 -1.68 5.51 -32.92
C PRO A 244 -2.17 4.25 -33.58
N THR A 245 -2.56 4.35 -34.86
CA THR A 245 -2.74 3.18 -35.71
C THR A 245 -1.39 2.73 -36.26
N PRO A 246 -1.23 1.45 -36.71
CA PRO A 246 0.07 0.90 -37.14
C PRO A 246 0.80 1.69 -38.26
N SER A 247 0.13 2.62 -38.92
CA SER A 247 0.69 3.43 -39.99
C SER A 247 0.85 4.91 -39.65
N GLN A 248 0.62 5.31 -38.41
CA GLN A 248 0.69 6.70 -37.98
C GLN A 248 1.83 6.93 -37.00
N ASP A 249 2.45 8.09 -37.09
CA ASP A 249 3.39 8.58 -36.07
C ASP A 249 2.62 8.88 -34.76
N VAL A 250 3.33 8.78 -33.65
CA VAL A 250 2.77 9.14 -32.34
C VAL A 250 2.48 10.64 -32.30
N ALA A 251 1.22 11.00 -32.10
CA ALA A 251 0.84 12.39 -31.93
C ALA A 251 1.34 12.94 -30.59
N ALA A 252 1.72 14.20 -30.56
CA ALA A 252 2.10 14.86 -29.30
C ALA A 252 0.91 14.87 -28.31
N PRO A 253 1.12 14.54 -27.03
CA PRO A 253 0.08 14.64 -26.03
C PRO A 253 -0.33 16.10 -25.83
N ARG A 254 -1.61 16.31 -25.47
CA ARG A 254 -2.16 17.65 -25.25
C ARG A 254 -2.81 17.76 -23.89
N GLN A 255 -2.63 18.89 -23.23
CA GLN A 255 -3.26 19.21 -21.96
C GLN A 255 -4.76 19.49 -22.17
N VAL A 256 -5.61 18.89 -21.34
CA VAL A 256 -7.08 19.06 -21.38
C VAL A 256 -7.56 19.95 -20.26
N THR A 257 -7.03 19.76 -19.06
CA THR A 257 -7.35 20.59 -17.89
C THR A 257 -6.19 21.49 -17.53
N GLN A 258 -6.49 22.62 -16.89
CA GLN A 258 -5.50 23.62 -16.46
C GLN A 258 -5.99 24.38 -15.22
N GLY A 259 -5.10 25.09 -14.56
CA GLY A 259 -5.40 25.92 -13.41
C GLY A 259 -4.37 25.79 -12.30
N ALA A 260 -4.64 26.43 -11.17
CA ALA A 260 -3.73 26.45 -10.01
C ALA A 260 -3.91 25.21 -9.09
N TRP A 261 -4.87 24.34 -9.37
CA TRP A 261 -5.22 23.18 -8.56
C TRP A 261 -5.12 21.90 -9.37
N GLY A 262 -4.63 20.84 -8.74
CA GLY A 262 -4.51 19.53 -9.35
C GLY A 262 -5.86 18.84 -9.53
N ASP A 263 -5.90 17.88 -10.45
CA ASP A 263 -7.03 16.99 -10.71
C ASP A 263 -6.75 15.62 -10.05
N ASP A 264 -7.71 15.10 -9.27
CA ASP A 264 -7.48 13.90 -8.46
C ASP A 264 -7.83 12.62 -9.23
N ASP A 265 -9.07 12.45 -9.66
CA ASP A 265 -9.53 11.31 -10.46
C ASP A 265 -10.38 11.78 -11.64
N PHE A 266 -10.51 10.95 -12.68
CA PHE A 266 -11.31 11.27 -13.85
C PHE A 266 -11.93 10.05 -14.51
N VAL A 267 -13.05 10.26 -15.23
CA VAL A 267 -13.70 9.26 -16.08
C VAL A 267 -14.13 9.89 -17.41
N TRP A 268 -14.11 9.09 -18.47
CA TRP A 268 -14.61 9.50 -19.79
C TRP A 268 -16.13 9.47 -19.83
N SER A 269 -16.76 10.40 -20.56
CA SER A 269 -18.16 10.27 -20.98
C SER A 269 -18.31 9.09 -21.96
N ILE A 270 -19.52 8.54 -22.05
CA ILE A 270 -19.79 7.38 -22.93
C ILE A 270 -19.46 7.68 -24.40
N ASP A 271 -19.76 8.88 -24.87
CA ASP A 271 -19.48 9.32 -26.23
C ASP A 271 -18.02 9.76 -26.45
N GLY A 272 -17.19 9.71 -25.43
CA GLY A 272 -15.78 10.10 -25.45
C GLY A 272 -15.52 11.59 -25.67
N ARG A 273 -16.57 12.44 -25.67
CA ARG A 273 -16.43 13.88 -25.95
C ARG A 273 -16.08 14.71 -24.71
N GLN A 274 -16.38 14.20 -23.53
CA GLN A 274 -16.11 14.87 -22.27
C GLN A 274 -15.32 13.98 -21.33
N ILE A 275 -14.65 14.62 -20.39
CA ILE A 275 -14.07 14.02 -19.21
C ILE A 275 -14.74 14.65 -17.99
N TYR A 276 -15.25 13.80 -17.09
CA TYR A 276 -15.67 14.19 -15.75
C TYR A 276 -14.53 13.96 -14.80
N PHE A 277 -14.24 14.92 -13.92
CA PHE A 277 -13.11 14.84 -13.02
C PHE A 277 -13.37 15.56 -11.70
N ILE A 278 -12.64 15.17 -10.71
CA ILE A 278 -12.64 15.76 -9.38
C ILE A 278 -11.44 16.69 -9.22
N ARG A 279 -11.69 17.82 -8.59
CA ARG A 279 -10.65 18.78 -8.19
C ARG A 279 -10.89 19.24 -6.77
N SER A 280 -9.86 19.11 -5.93
CA SER A 280 -9.88 19.63 -4.57
C SER A 280 -9.31 21.04 -4.52
N HIS A 281 -10.03 21.97 -3.91
CA HIS A 281 -9.61 23.35 -3.70
C HIS A 281 -9.23 23.56 -2.23
N LEU A 282 -8.19 22.90 -1.77
CA LEU A 282 -7.71 23.05 -0.41
C LEU A 282 -6.41 23.83 -0.39
N GLN A 283 -6.51 25.13 -0.15
CA GLN A 283 -5.32 25.97 -0.04
C GLN A 283 -4.56 25.73 1.26
N GLU A 284 -5.29 25.78 2.38
CA GLU A 284 -4.74 25.52 3.72
C GLU A 284 -5.74 24.69 4.52
N PRO A 285 -5.40 23.47 4.93
CA PRO A 285 -6.31 22.58 5.66
C PRO A 285 -6.81 23.14 6.98
N SER A 286 -6.07 24.08 7.58
CA SER A 286 -6.47 24.76 8.82
C SER A 286 -7.63 25.76 8.63
N TYR A 287 -7.94 26.18 7.41
CA TYR A 287 -8.97 27.18 7.14
C TYR A 287 -10.29 26.57 6.71
N GLU A 288 -10.24 25.46 5.99
CA GLU A 288 -11.41 24.77 5.46
C GLU A 288 -11.20 23.25 5.44
N ARG A 289 -12.28 22.51 5.36
CA ARG A 289 -12.21 21.05 5.22
C ARG A 289 -11.94 20.65 3.78
N PRO A 290 -11.27 19.49 3.58
CA PRO A 290 -11.19 18.88 2.27
C PRO A 290 -12.60 18.69 1.68
N ARG A 291 -12.74 19.11 0.43
CA ARG A 291 -13.97 18.91 -0.36
C ARG A 291 -13.56 18.74 -1.81
N SER A 292 -14.33 17.97 -2.52
CA SER A 292 -14.14 17.75 -3.93
C SER A 292 -15.21 18.49 -4.74
N ASP A 293 -14.78 19.14 -5.81
CA ASP A 293 -15.68 19.72 -6.81
C ASP A 293 -15.67 18.84 -8.06
N LEU A 294 -16.86 18.52 -8.58
CA LEU A 294 -17.04 17.74 -9.80
C LEU A 294 -17.12 18.66 -11.01
N PHE A 295 -16.23 18.44 -11.97
CA PHE A 295 -16.15 19.20 -13.21
C PHE A 295 -16.40 18.34 -14.45
N ALA A 296 -16.79 19.00 -15.55
CA ALA A 296 -16.76 18.45 -16.89
C ALA A 296 -15.90 19.32 -17.80
N VAL A 297 -15.15 18.70 -18.72
CA VAL A 297 -14.39 19.39 -19.75
C VAL A 297 -14.49 18.66 -21.08
N ASN A 298 -14.49 19.41 -22.20
CA ASN A 298 -14.40 18.80 -23.52
C ASN A 298 -13.02 18.18 -23.75
N THR A 299 -12.98 17.01 -24.33
CA THR A 299 -11.72 16.33 -24.65
C THR A 299 -10.85 17.04 -25.68
N SER A 300 -11.43 18.00 -26.42
CA SER A 300 -10.68 18.93 -27.26
C SER A 300 -9.99 20.06 -26.49
N GLY A 301 -10.19 20.14 -25.18
CA GLY A 301 -9.74 21.23 -24.30
C GLY A 301 -10.79 22.32 -24.16
N GLY A 302 -10.44 23.38 -23.45
CA GLY A 302 -11.30 24.51 -23.14
C GLY A 302 -11.51 24.71 -21.63
N ASN A 303 -12.44 25.58 -21.26
CA ASN A 303 -12.74 25.82 -19.85
C ASN A 303 -13.54 24.67 -19.26
N ALA A 304 -13.06 24.15 -18.14
CA ALA A 304 -13.80 23.19 -17.32
C ALA A 304 -15.05 23.86 -16.72
N GLN A 305 -16.16 23.14 -16.76
CA GLN A 305 -17.43 23.57 -16.15
C GLN A 305 -17.62 22.87 -14.80
N LEU A 306 -17.84 23.64 -13.75
CA LEU A 306 -18.26 23.10 -12.48
C LEU A 306 -19.68 22.52 -12.63
N LEU A 307 -19.82 21.23 -12.42
CA LEU A 307 -21.11 20.54 -12.36
C LEU A 307 -21.67 20.58 -10.95
N ASN A 308 -20.82 20.31 -9.96
CA ASN A 308 -21.26 20.16 -8.59
C ASN A 308 -20.15 20.46 -7.58
N ALA A 309 -20.48 21.23 -6.54
CA ALA A 309 -19.65 21.42 -5.36
C ALA A 309 -20.09 20.38 -4.31
N LEU A 310 -19.38 19.27 -4.22
CA LEU A 310 -19.86 18.11 -3.47
C LEU A 310 -19.73 18.27 -1.95
N SER A 311 -18.97 19.20 -1.42
CA SER A 311 -18.79 19.45 0.04
C SER A 311 -18.31 18.23 0.85
N ILE A 312 -17.93 17.15 0.17
CA ILE A 312 -17.40 15.88 0.70
C ILE A 312 -16.18 15.49 -0.10
N ASP A 313 -15.29 14.72 0.48
CA ASP A 313 -14.15 14.16 -0.23
C ASP A 313 -14.59 12.98 -1.11
N VAL A 314 -13.97 12.80 -2.29
CA VAL A 314 -14.40 11.81 -3.29
C VAL A 314 -13.24 10.93 -3.72
N ALA A 315 -13.45 9.61 -3.68
CA ALA A 315 -12.53 8.62 -4.18
C ALA A 315 -13.25 7.58 -5.06
N HIS A 316 -12.50 6.88 -5.91
CA HIS A 316 -12.97 5.71 -6.68
C HIS A 316 -14.17 5.97 -7.58
N MET A 317 -14.11 7.00 -8.42
CA MET A 317 -15.22 7.34 -9.33
C MET A 317 -15.50 6.29 -10.41
N ALA A 318 -16.78 6.02 -10.65
CA ALA A 318 -17.25 5.17 -11.74
C ALA A 318 -18.51 5.73 -12.39
N LEU A 319 -18.50 5.82 -13.75
CA LEU A 319 -19.65 6.26 -14.53
C LEU A 319 -20.66 5.11 -14.70
N SER A 320 -21.95 5.39 -14.52
CA SER A 320 -23.02 4.43 -14.79
C SER A 320 -23.07 4.04 -16.28
N PRO A 321 -23.56 2.83 -16.64
CA PRO A 321 -23.59 2.37 -18.03
C PRO A 321 -24.40 3.26 -18.98
N ASP A 322 -25.38 3.97 -18.47
CA ASP A 322 -26.20 4.94 -19.23
C ASP A 322 -25.60 6.35 -19.28
N GLY A 323 -24.48 6.57 -18.55
CA GLY A 323 -23.79 7.87 -18.48
C GLY A 323 -24.51 8.94 -17.67
N SER A 324 -25.55 8.61 -16.93
CA SER A 324 -26.38 9.60 -16.25
C SER A 324 -25.92 9.89 -14.81
N ARG A 325 -25.17 8.97 -14.18
CA ARG A 325 -24.76 9.06 -12.77
C ARG A 325 -23.30 8.68 -12.58
N LEU A 326 -22.68 9.24 -11.53
CA LEU A 326 -21.42 8.75 -10.97
C LEU A 326 -21.69 8.01 -9.66
N ALA A 327 -21.02 6.88 -9.47
CA ALA A 327 -20.84 6.27 -8.16
C ALA A 327 -19.42 6.57 -7.68
N PHE A 328 -19.27 6.74 -6.36
CA PHE A 328 -17.98 7.04 -5.73
C PHE A 328 -18.00 6.65 -4.25
N VAL A 329 -16.84 6.64 -3.64
CA VAL A 329 -16.68 6.42 -2.19
C VAL A 329 -16.41 7.75 -1.51
N SER A 330 -17.07 7.99 -0.39
CA SER A 330 -16.88 9.18 0.43
C SER A 330 -17.28 8.91 1.88
N SER A 331 -16.87 9.79 2.77
CA SER A 331 -17.25 9.76 4.17
C SER A 331 -18.07 11.00 4.56
N VAL A 332 -18.93 10.88 5.58
CA VAL A 332 -19.67 12.01 6.12
C VAL A 332 -18.74 12.84 7.00
N ASN A 333 -18.50 14.10 6.62
CA ASN A 333 -17.55 14.99 7.30
C ASN A 333 -18.14 15.74 8.50
N GLU A 334 -19.47 15.67 8.74
CA GLU A 334 -20.17 16.33 9.84
C GLU A 334 -21.00 15.34 10.66
N PRO A 335 -20.95 15.39 12.00
CA PRO A 335 -20.03 16.20 12.81
C PRO A 335 -18.58 15.75 12.65
N VAL A 336 -17.60 16.59 13.05
CA VAL A 336 -16.18 16.20 13.03
C VAL A 336 -15.95 14.98 13.90
N ARG A 337 -15.30 13.96 13.31
CA ARG A 337 -14.98 12.70 13.96
C ARG A 337 -13.50 12.36 13.75
N SER A 338 -12.94 11.57 14.67
CA SER A 338 -11.59 11.02 14.44
C SER A 338 -11.60 9.93 13.37
N TYR A 339 -12.74 9.26 13.23
CA TYR A 339 -13.01 8.27 12.21
C TYR A 339 -14.38 8.55 11.58
N SER A 340 -14.38 8.66 10.25
CA SER A 340 -15.60 8.73 9.44
C SER A 340 -15.59 7.54 8.47
N GLN A 341 -16.54 6.64 8.66
CA GLN A 341 -16.66 5.43 7.86
C GLN A 341 -16.84 5.77 6.37
N PRO A 342 -16.08 5.12 5.47
CA PRO A 342 -16.31 5.27 4.03
C PRO A 342 -17.60 4.58 3.61
N ASP A 343 -18.42 5.31 2.85
CA ASP A 343 -19.70 4.91 2.30
C ASP A 343 -19.68 4.94 0.77
N LEU A 344 -20.63 4.22 0.16
CA LEU A 344 -20.92 4.27 -1.27
C LEU A 344 -21.95 5.35 -1.56
N TRP A 345 -21.62 6.22 -2.50
CA TRP A 345 -22.45 7.36 -2.89
C TRP A 345 -22.75 7.34 -4.38
N THR A 346 -23.84 8.01 -4.78
CA THR A 346 -24.14 8.32 -6.18
C THR A 346 -24.52 9.79 -6.34
N VAL A 347 -24.25 10.34 -7.53
CA VAL A 347 -24.70 11.70 -7.92
C VAL A 347 -25.08 11.71 -9.39
N ALA A 348 -26.17 12.39 -9.74
CA ALA A 348 -26.55 12.60 -11.13
C ALA A 348 -25.60 13.60 -11.81
N LEU A 349 -25.29 13.40 -13.08
CA LEU A 349 -24.43 14.29 -13.88
C LEU A 349 -25.22 15.50 -14.43
N THR A 350 -26.00 16.12 -13.57
CA THR A 350 -26.74 17.36 -13.85
C THR A 350 -26.27 18.45 -12.89
N PRO A 351 -26.23 19.71 -13.30
CA PRO A 351 -25.78 20.79 -12.44
C PRO A 351 -26.53 20.85 -11.10
N ASN A 352 -25.74 20.98 -10.03
CA ASN A 352 -26.23 21.07 -8.63
C ASN A 352 -27.05 19.87 -8.14
N ALA A 353 -26.87 18.68 -8.73
CA ALA A 353 -27.47 17.45 -8.22
C ALA A 353 -26.96 17.14 -6.81
N GLN A 354 -27.86 16.70 -5.93
CA GLN A 354 -27.46 16.31 -4.57
C GLN A 354 -26.87 14.89 -4.56
N PRO A 355 -25.70 14.68 -3.95
CA PRO A 355 -25.17 13.35 -3.75
C PRO A 355 -26.05 12.56 -2.79
N HIS A 356 -26.21 11.28 -3.07
CA HIS A 356 -27.00 10.33 -2.29
C HIS A 356 -26.11 9.25 -1.67
N ASN A 357 -26.11 9.12 -0.36
CA ASN A 357 -25.43 8.04 0.35
C ASN A 357 -26.28 6.77 0.27
N LEU A 358 -25.76 5.73 -0.39
CA LEU A 358 -26.45 4.45 -0.58
C LEU A 358 -26.31 3.52 0.62
N THR A 359 -25.25 3.65 1.42
CA THR A 359 -24.87 2.63 2.41
C THR A 359 -25.09 3.06 3.85
N THR A 360 -25.96 4.04 4.12
CA THR A 360 -26.28 4.52 5.47
C THR A 360 -26.73 3.42 6.45
N SER A 361 -27.26 2.30 5.94
CA SER A 361 -27.69 1.14 6.74
C SER A 361 -26.66 -0.01 6.76
N PHE A 362 -25.54 0.15 6.08
CA PHE A 362 -24.46 -0.85 6.01
C PHE A 362 -23.28 -0.34 6.85
N ASP A 363 -23.28 -0.65 8.13
CA ASP A 363 -22.31 -0.14 9.11
C ASP A 363 -20.97 -0.89 9.06
N TYR A 364 -20.33 -0.91 7.86
CA TYR A 364 -18.99 -1.45 7.60
C TYR A 364 -18.29 -0.66 6.50
N ASP A 365 -16.95 -0.72 6.50
CA ASP A 365 -16.08 0.07 5.62
C ASP A 365 -16.17 -0.37 4.17
N VAL A 366 -16.74 0.47 3.31
CA VAL A 366 -16.90 0.24 1.88
C VAL A 366 -15.62 0.64 1.14
N ALA A 367 -15.21 -0.15 0.16
CA ALA A 367 -13.99 -0.01 -0.63
C ALA A 367 -12.71 -0.05 0.21
N ASP A 368 -12.78 -0.57 1.43
CA ASP A 368 -11.65 -0.76 2.33
C ASP A 368 -11.39 -2.26 2.58
N GLY A 369 -10.25 -2.57 3.17
CA GLY A 369 -9.76 -3.91 3.40
C GLY A 369 -9.23 -4.11 4.81
N VAL A 370 -8.61 -5.28 5.02
CA VAL A 370 -7.89 -5.60 6.24
C VAL A 370 -6.39 -5.57 5.98
N GLY A 371 -5.62 -5.07 6.93
CA GLY A 371 -4.21 -4.79 6.78
C GLY A 371 -3.30 -5.96 7.15
N GLY A 372 -2.13 -5.94 6.54
CA GLY A 372 -0.94 -6.74 6.83
C GLY A 372 0.25 -6.06 6.16
N ASP A 373 1.47 -6.36 6.62
CA ASP A 373 2.68 -5.73 6.07
C ASP A 373 3.18 -6.39 4.77
N ASN A 374 2.29 -6.99 3.98
CA ASN A 374 2.64 -7.72 2.77
C ASN A 374 1.91 -7.18 1.53
N ALA A 375 1.98 -5.88 1.30
CA ALA A 375 1.49 -5.26 0.07
C ALA A 375 2.45 -5.51 -1.12
N PRO A 376 1.94 -5.56 -2.37
CA PRO A 376 2.80 -5.68 -3.56
C PRO A 376 3.61 -4.38 -3.76
N PRO A 377 4.94 -4.41 -3.62
CA PRO A 377 5.75 -3.23 -3.89
C PRO A 377 5.59 -2.79 -5.35
N ARG A 378 5.47 -1.49 -5.63
CA ARG A 378 5.34 -0.93 -6.99
C ARG A 378 4.13 -1.38 -7.80
N ALA A 379 3.17 -2.04 -7.20
CA ALA A 379 1.92 -2.40 -7.85
C ALA A 379 0.79 -2.04 -6.90
N ALA A 380 0.01 -1.05 -7.24
CA ALA A 380 -1.11 -0.63 -6.42
C ALA A 380 -2.19 -1.73 -6.38
N GLY A 381 -2.73 -1.97 -5.19
CA GLY A 381 -4.04 -2.57 -5.06
C GLY A 381 -5.09 -1.59 -5.61
N SER A 382 -6.20 -2.10 -6.10
CA SER A 382 -7.29 -1.24 -6.54
C SER A 382 -8.62 -1.84 -6.12
N SER A 383 -9.38 -1.05 -5.39
CA SER A 383 -10.74 -1.36 -4.96
C SER A 383 -11.75 -0.49 -5.74
N PRO A 384 -11.94 -0.72 -7.06
CA PRO A 384 -12.81 0.11 -7.86
C PRO A 384 -14.27 -0.05 -7.46
N VAL A 385 -15.04 0.97 -7.73
CA VAL A 385 -16.50 0.89 -7.77
C VAL A 385 -16.91 0.39 -9.15
N LEU A 386 -17.63 -0.72 -9.24
CA LEU A 386 -18.04 -1.33 -10.51
C LEU A 386 -19.56 -1.31 -10.66
N TRP A 387 -20.08 -0.65 -11.66
CA TRP A 387 -21.49 -0.75 -12.03
C TRP A 387 -21.82 -2.10 -12.67
N SER A 388 -22.98 -2.67 -12.35
CA SER A 388 -23.54 -3.75 -13.16
C SER A 388 -23.92 -3.25 -14.55
N HIS A 389 -23.92 -4.14 -15.54
CA HIS A 389 -24.23 -3.79 -16.93
C HIS A 389 -25.59 -3.12 -17.11
N ASP A 390 -26.58 -3.50 -16.32
CA ASP A 390 -27.93 -2.95 -16.32
C ASP A 390 -28.10 -1.68 -15.47
N GLY A 391 -27.03 -1.22 -14.83
CA GLY A 391 -27.03 -0.03 -13.97
C GLY A 391 -27.82 -0.17 -12.66
N ARG A 392 -28.29 -1.38 -12.31
CA ARG A 392 -29.14 -1.61 -11.14
C ARG A 392 -28.37 -1.90 -9.87
N SER A 393 -27.10 -2.25 -9.97
CA SER A 393 -26.27 -2.53 -8.81
C SER A 393 -24.85 -2.04 -8.97
N ILE A 394 -24.18 -1.88 -7.83
CA ILE A 394 -22.78 -1.47 -7.73
C ILE A 394 -22.04 -2.54 -6.93
N ILE A 395 -20.84 -2.90 -7.38
CA ILE A 395 -20.00 -3.91 -6.75
C ILE A 395 -18.76 -3.23 -6.22
N THR A 396 -18.42 -3.49 -4.96
CA THR A 396 -17.16 -3.10 -4.36
C THR A 396 -16.80 -4.04 -3.20
N VAL A 397 -15.58 -3.97 -2.72
CA VAL A 397 -15.15 -4.67 -1.51
C VAL A 397 -15.67 -3.97 -0.27
N ALA A 398 -15.90 -4.71 0.80
CA ALA A 398 -16.07 -4.13 2.13
C ALA A 398 -15.37 -4.95 3.20
N ALA A 399 -14.82 -4.25 4.20
CA ALA A 399 -14.18 -4.86 5.35
C ALA A 399 -15.19 -5.08 6.46
N ARG A 400 -15.30 -6.33 6.92
CA ARG A 400 -16.20 -6.73 7.99
C ARG A 400 -15.54 -7.76 8.91
N GLU A 401 -15.37 -7.40 10.18
CA GLU A 401 -14.91 -8.30 11.26
C GLU A 401 -13.65 -9.09 10.84
N GLY A 402 -12.66 -8.38 10.30
CA GLY A 402 -11.36 -8.94 9.90
C GLY A 402 -11.36 -9.72 8.58
N SER A 403 -12.44 -9.72 7.82
CA SER A 403 -12.49 -10.22 6.43
C SER A 403 -12.76 -9.08 5.46
N ALA A 404 -12.22 -9.18 4.24
CA ALA A 404 -12.56 -8.26 3.16
C ALA A 404 -13.17 -9.07 2.01
N ASN A 405 -14.48 -8.87 1.77
CA ASN A 405 -15.27 -9.59 0.79
C ASN A 405 -15.88 -8.64 -0.23
N LEU A 406 -16.22 -9.15 -1.43
CA LEU A 406 -16.97 -8.42 -2.43
C LEU A 406 -18.46 -8.42 -2.08
N TYR A 407 -19.05 -7.24 -2.22
CA TYR A 407 -20.48 -7.00 -2.04
C TYR A 407 -21.09 -6.39 -3.29
N ARG A 408 -22.36 -6.71 -3.52
CA ARG A 408 -23.23 -6.08 -4.50
C ARG A 408 -24.26 -5.25 -3.77
N PHE A 409 -24.28 -3.96 -4.04
CA PHE A 409 -25.25 -3.00 -3.49
C PHE A 409 -26.29 -2.68 -4.56
N ASP A 410 -27.56 -2.70 -4.20
CA ASP A 410 -28.61 -2.18 -5.08
C ASP A 410 -28.44 -0.67 -5.26
N ALA A 411 -28.47 -0.19 -6.50
CA ALA A 411 -28.10 1.18 -6.84
C ALA A 411 -29.14 2.25 -6.45
N GLU A 412 -30.29 1.84 -5.91
CA GLU A 412 -31.35 2.74 -5.42
C GLU A 412 -31.55 2.62 -3.92
N SER A 413 -31.65 1.39 -3.41
CA SER A 413 -31.94 1.12 -2.02
C SER A 413 -30.70 0.91 -1.14
N GLY A 414 -29.52 0.69 -1.71
CA GLY A 414 -28.29 0.39 -1.00
C GLY A 414 -28.24 -0.98 -0.34
N VAL A 415 -29.25 -1.84 -0.57
CA VAL A 415 -29.28 -3.19 0.02
C VAL A 415 -28.08 -3.99 -0.43
N ALA A 416 -27.26 -4.42 0.53
CA ALA A 416 -26.04 -5.18 0.32
C ALA A 416 -26.30 -6.68 0.20
N ARG A 417 -25.60 -7.34 -0.73
CA ARG A 417 -25.52 -8.78 -0.87
C ARG A 417 -24.06 -9.21 -1.03
N GLU A 418 -23.61 -10.11 -0.21
CA GLU A 418 -22.25 -10.64 -0.27
C GLU A 418 -22.06 -11.52 -1.52
N ILE A 419 -20.96 -11.32 -2.26
CA ILE A 419 -20.58 -12.07 -3.46
C ILE A 419 -19.54 -13.13 -3.12
N THR A 420 -18.48 -12.75 -2.38
CA THR A 420 -17.49 -13.70 -1.86
C THR A 420 -17.71 -13.91 -0.37
N HIS A 421 -17.43 -15.09 0.11
CA HIS A 421 -17.66 -15.46 1.50
C HIS A 421 -16.40 -16.10 2.08
N GLY A 422 -16.10 -15.82 3.34
CA GLY A 422 -15.06 -16.55 4.03
C GLY A 422 -13.98 -15.71 4.69
N LYS A 423 -13.04 -16.43 5.29
CA LYS A 423 -11.94 -15.89 6.09
C LYS A 423 -10.75 -15.61 5.18
N HIS A 424 -10.85 -14.53 4.42
CA HIS A 424 -9.83 -14.06 3.48
C HIS A 424 -9.92 -12.55 3.26
N ALA A 425 -8.96 -12.02 2.52
CA ALA A 425 -8.96 -10.63 2.08
C ALA A 425 -8.94 -10.54 0.55
N VAL A 426 -9.99 -9.97 -0.04
CA VAL A 426 -9.97 -9.49 -1.42
C VAL A 426 -9.17 -8.19 -1.45
N GLN A 427 -7.96 -8.24 -2.02
CA GLN A 427 -7.02 -7.12 -2.04
C GLN A 427 -7.18 -6.23 -3.27
N SER A 428 -7.65 -6.79 -4.37
CA SER A 428 -7.89 -6.07 -5.63
C SER A 428 -8.82 -6.89 -6.51
N TYR A 429 -9.58 -6.24 -7.40
CA TYR A 429 -10.49 -6.93 -8.31
C TYR A 429 -10.82 -6.07 -9.53
N ARG A 430 -11.26 -6.72 -10.62
CA ARG A 430 -11.73 -6.09 -11.85
C ARG A 430 -12.81 -6.94 -12.50
N SER A 431 -13.60 -6.26 -13.35
CA SER A 431 -14.56 -6.89 -14.26
C SER A 431 -14.55 -6.16 -15.59
N SER A 432 -14.79 -6.87 -16.67
CA SER A 432 -14.90 -6.30 -18.02
C SER A 432 -16.33 -6.17 -18.51
N ASP A 433 -17.28 -6.84 -17.87
CA ASP A 433 -18.64 -7.04 -18.38
C ASP A 433 -19.75 -6.63 -17.37
N GLY A 434 -19.49 -5.58 -16.62
CA GLY A 434 -20.42 -5.07 -15.61
C GLY A 434 -20.67 -6.07 -14.48
N GLY A 435 -19.63 -6.71 -14.00
CA GLY A 435 -19.67 -7.58 -12.82
C GLY A 435 -20.24 -8.99 -13.06
N ARG A 436 -20.36 -9.45 -14.33
CA ARG A 436 -20.71 -10.86 -14.63
C ARG A 436 -19.52 -11.79 -14.42
N ARG A 437 -18.32 -11.34 -14.80
CA ARG A 437 -17.05 -12.02 -14.55
C ARG A 437 -16.15 -11.09 -13.78
N ILE A 438 -15.86 -11.47 -12.56
CA ILE A 438 -14.93 -10.74 -11.71
C ILE A 438 -13.68 -11.60 -11.56
N VAL A 439 -12.52 -10.97 -11.67
CA VAL A 439 -11.25 -11.56 -11.23
C VAL A 439 -10.81 -10.79 -10.01
N ALA A 440 -10.54 -11.53 -8.92
CA ALA A 440 -10.12 -10.97 -7.65
C ALA A 440 -8.75 -11.53 -7.24
N LEU A 441 -7.91 -10.69 -6.67
CA LEU A 441 -6.72 -11.07 -5.93
C LEU A 441 -7.13 -11.36 -4.49
N ILE A 442 -6.97 -12.60 -4.06
CA ILE A 442 -7.37 -13.05 -2.72
C ILE A 442 -6.14 -13.53 -1.96
N SER A 443 -5.98 -13.01 -0.74
CA SER A 443 -4.97 -13.43 0.25
C SER A 443 -5.63 -14.14 1.42
N THR A 444 -4.90 -15.07 2.03
CA THR A 444 -5.26 -15.74 3.29
C THR A 444 -4.07 -15.73 4.23
N PRO A 445 -4.18 -16.05 5.52
CA PRO A 445 -3.03 -16.07 6.42
C PRO A 445 -1.87 -16.98 5.99
N VAL A 446 -2.10 -17.92 5.08
CA VAL A 446 -1.10 -18.88 4.59
C VAL A 446 -0.79 -18.72 3.08
N GLU A 447 -1.30 -17.68 2.45
CA GLU A 447 -1.08 -17.37 1.03
C GLU A 447 -0.97 -15.86 0.82
N ILE A 448 0.10 -15.40 0.17
CA ILE A 448 0.32 -13.96 -0.11
C ILE A 448 -0.82 -13.39 -0.94
N GLY A 449 -1.24 -14.11 -1.97
CA GLY A 449 -2.34 -13.77 -2.86
C GLY A 449 -2.16 -14.39 -4.23
N ASP A 450 -3.27 -14.89 -4.77
CA ASP A 450 -3.40 -15.39 -6.14
C ASP A 450 -4.69 -14.84 -6.77
N LEU A 451 -4.76 -14.90 -8.09
CA LEU A 451 -5.96 -14.48 -8.83
C LEU A 451 -7.00 -15.60 -8.82
N PHE A 452 -8.24 -15.19 -8.63
CA PHE A 452 -9.41 -16.06 -8.67
C PHE A 452 -10.48 -15.50 -9.60
N SER A 453 -11.11 -16.36 -10.37
CA SER A 453 -12.35 -16.05 -11.09
C SER A 453 -13.53 -16.24 -10.13
N ILE A 454 -14.31 -15.17 -9.97
CA ILE A 454 -15.52 -15.14 -9.13
C ILE A 454 -16.73 -15.25 -10.04
N GLY A 455 -17.57 -16.23 -9.81
CA GLY A 455 -18.84 -16.51 -10.49
C GLY A 455 -19.90 -16.96 -9.51
N ASP A 456 -20.94 -17.66 -9.98
CA ASP A 456 -22.06 -18.13 -9.14
C ASP A 456 -21.71 -19.31 -8.19
N GLY A 457 -20.46 -19.81 -8.25
CA GLY A 457 -19.96 -20.89 -7.42
C GLY A 457 -18.74 -20.47 -6.58
N GLU A 458 -18.05 -21.47 -6.03
CA GLU A 458 -16.80 -21.25 -5.30
C GLU A 458 -15.77 -20.53 -6.17
N PRO A 459 -14.98 -19.59 -5.59
CA PRO A 459 -13.90 -18.88 -6.31
C PRO A 459 -12.91 -19.86 -6.93
N ARG A 460 -12.71 -19.78 -8.25
CA ARG A 460 -11.78 -20.65 -8.96
C ARG A 460 -10.41 -19.99 -9.12
N ARG A 461 -9.38 -20.61 -8.60
CA ARG A 461 -8.01 -20.14 -8.67
C ARG A 461 -7.48 -20.13 -10.12
N LEU A 462 -6.84 -19.03 -10.53
CA LEU A 462 -6.26 -18.82 -11.85
C LEU A 462 -4.73 -18.82 -11.85
N THR A 463 -4.10 -18.53 -10.70
CA THR A 463 -2.64 -18.44 -10.59
C THR A 463 -2.13 -19.22 -9.38
N HIS A 464 -0.83 -19.55 -9.40
CA HIS A 464 -0.15 -20.32 -8.36
C HIS A 464 1.28 -19.78 -8.17
N VAL A 465 1.42 -18.41 -8.06
CA VAL A 465 2.73 -17.76 -8.21
C VAL A 465 3.70 -18.07 -7.06
N ASN A 466 3.19 -18.39 -5.86
CA ASN A 466 4.02 -18.74 -4.70
C ASN A 466 3.93 -20.22 -4.29
N SER A 467 3.19 -21.05 -5.01
CA SER A 467 2.91 -22.44 -4.59
C SER A 467 4.17 -23.29 -4.43
N ALA A 468 5.18 -23.09 -5.30
CA ALA A 468 6.43 -23.83 -5.22
C ALA A 468 7.20 -23.58 -3.91
N LEU A 469 7.24 -22.33 -3.44
CA LEU A 469 7.83 -21.98 -2.15
C LEU A 469 6.94 -22.43 -0.98
N PHE A 470 5.67 -22.08 -1.02
CA PHE A 470 4.75 -22.27 0.11
C PHE A 470 4.44 -23.74 0.40
N SER A 471 4.52 -24.61 -0.60
CA SER A 471 4.43 -26.07 -0.40
C SER A 471 5.54 -26.64 0.49
N GLN A 472 6.69 -25.96 0.56
CA GLN A 472 7.84 -26.34 1.36
C GLN A 472 7.83 -25.72 2.78
N LEU A 473 6.94 -24.74 3.03
CA LEU A 473 6.90 -24.01 4.30
C LEU A 473 5.85 -24.59 5.25
N ASN A 474 6.22 -24.65 6.53
CA ASN A 474 5.33 -25.02 7.61
C ASN A 474 4.63 -23.78 8.16
N LEU A 475 3.65 -23.26 7.41
CA LEU A 475 2.83 -22.12 7.80
C LEU A 475 1.66 -22.57 8.68
N THR A 476 1.22 -21.71 9.60
CA THR A 476 0.12 -22.00 10.50
C THR A 476 -1.04 -21.03 10.29
N MET A 477 -2.27 -21.54 10.37
CA MET A 477 -3.47 -20.69 10.41
C MET A 477 -3.64 -20.11 11.80
N PRO A 478 -3.97 -18.83 11.93
CA PRO A 478 -4.26 -18.24 13.22
C PRO A 478 -5.58 -18.76 13.80
N GLU A 479 -5.67 -18.78 15.12
CA GLU A 479 -6.93 -18.98 15.82
C GLU A 479 -7.60 -17.64 16.07
N GLU A 480 -8.84 -17.51 15.64
CA GLU A 480 -9.70 -16.36 15.92
C GLU A 480 -10.22 -16.44 17.34
N ILE A 481 -10.14 -15.33 18.06
CA ILE A 481 -10.68 -15.23 19.41
C ILE A 481 -11.45 -13.91 19.59
N TRP A 482 -12.45 -13.98 20.46
CA TRP A 482 -13.15 -12.81 20.99
C TRP A 482 -13.01 -12.81 22.51
N TYR A 483 -12.74 -11.64 23.08
CA TYR A 483 -12.69 -11.48 24.52
C TYR A 483 -13.35 -10.17 24.95
N GLN A 484 -13.66 -10.07 26.22
CA GLN A 484 -14.25 -8.86 26.80
C GLN A 484 -13.15 -7.98 27.39
N SER A 485 -13.21 -6.69 27.09
CA SER A 485 -12.42 -5.68 27.74
C SER A 485 -12.98 -5.34 29.12
N PHE A 486 -12.32 -4.44 29.82
CA PHE A 486 -12.64 -4.02 31.20
C PHE A 486 -14.06 -3.48 31.40
N ASP A 487 -14.68 -2.94 30.35
CA ASP A 487 -16.02 -2.34 30.34
C ASP A 487 -17.07 -3.22 29.64
N GLY A 488 -16.69 -4.45 29.26
CA GLY A 488 -17.56 -5.39 28.54
C GLY A 488 -17.52 -5.24 27.02
N THR A 489 -16.77 -4.27 26.48
CA THR A 489 -16.58 -4.14 25.03
C THR A 489 -15.95 -5.42 24.48
N LYS A 490 -16.55 -5.99 23.42
CA LYS A 490 -16.02 -7.17 22.75
C LYS A 490 -14.87 -6.77 21.81
N ILE A 491 -13.75 -7.42 21.99
CA ILE A 491 -12.54 -7.20 21.18
C ILE A 491 -12.26 -8.46 20.37
N HIS A 492 -12.05 -8.27 19.07
CA HIS A 492 -11.67 -9.31 18.13
C HIS A 492 -10.15 -9.40 18.02
N ALA A 493 -9.61 -10.63 17.96
CA ALA A 493 -8.18 -10.86 17.82
C ALA A 493 -7.86 -12.20 17.16
N TRP A 494 -6.64 -12.35 16.74
CA TRP A 494 -6.08 -13.61 16.26
C TRP A 494 -4.87 -14.00 17.08
N VAL A 495 -4.69 -15.31 17.21
CA VAL A 495 -3.53 -15.91 17.86
C VAL A 495 -2.80 -16.78 16.86
N GLN A 496 -1.61 -16.32 16.45
CA GLN A 496 -0.71 -17.12 15.63
C GLN A 496 0.10 -18.04 16.54
N ARG A 497 -0.05 -19.34 16.38
CA ARG A 497 0.64 -20.36 17.18
C ARG A 497 1.87 -20.89 16.46
N PRO A 498 2.96 -21.24 17.19
CA PRO A 498 4.04 -22.05 16.64
C PRO A 498 3.51 -23.36 16.05
N ALA A 499 4.16 -23.87 15.00
CA ALA A 499 3.73 -25.11 14.35
C ALA A 499 3.81 -26.36 15.26
N ASP A 500 4.65 -26.32 16.26
CA ASP A 500 4.83 -27.35 17.28
C ASP A 500 4.09 -27.04 18.59
N PHE A 501 3.07 -26.17 18.53
CA PHE A 501 2.27 -25.80 19.70
C PHE A 501 1.68 -27.02 20.41
N GLN A 502 1.89 -27.10 21.70
CA GLN A 502 1.40 -28.18 22.56
C GLN A 502 0.44 -27.63 23.63
N PRO A 503 -0.78 -28.12 23.73
CA PRO A 503 -1.68 -27.76 24.82
C PRO A 503 -1.03 -28.05 26.19
N GLY A 504 -1.17 -27.12 27.13
CA GLY A 504 -0.58 -27.24 28.48
C GLY A 504 0.86 -26.73 28.61
N ARG A 505 1.56 -26.44 27.52
CA ARG A 505 2.82 -25.73 27.52
C ARG A 505 2.58 -24.23 27.37
N LYS A 506 3.28 -23.41 28.19
CA LYS A 506 3.27 -21.95 28.06
C LYS A 506 4.39 -21.52 27.11
N TYR A 507 4.08 -20.49 26.32
CA TYR A 507 4.99 -19.93 25.30
C TYR A 507 5.31 -18.46 25.58
N PRO A 508 6.48 -17.95 25.19
CA PRO A 508 6.73 -16.53 25.18
C PRO A 508 5.73 -15.88 24.20
N LEU A 509 5.14 -14.76 24.63
CA LEU A 509 4.12 -14.03 23.87
C LEU A 509 4.69 -12.74 23.30
N ILE A 510 4.41 -12.45 22.04
CA ILE A 510 4.52 -11.12 21.46
C ILE A 510 3.09 -10.59 21.24
N LEU A 511 2.80 -9.42 21.81
CA LEU A 511 1.64 -8.61 21.46
C LEU A 511 2.04 -7.71 20.30
N ASP A 512 1.40 -7.86 19.14
CA ASP A 512 1.59 -7.03 17.96
C ASP A 512 0.40 -6.09 17.78
N ILE A 513 0.67 -4.79 17.61
CA ILE A 513 -0.35 -3.75 17.59
C ILE A 513 -0.33 -3.07 16.22
N HIS A 514 -1.48 -3.10 15.49
CA HIS A 514 -1.58 -2.46 14.19
C HIS A 514 -1.42 -0.94 14.26
N GLY A 515 -1.05 -0.34 13.13
CA GLY A 515 -1.01 1.11 12.94
C GLY A 515 -2.41 1.72 12.79
N GLY A 516 -2.46 2.93 12.37
CA GLY A 516 -3.66 3.74 12.25
C GLY A 516 -3.68 4.83 13.33
N PRO A 517 -4.60 4.84 14.31
CA PRO A 517 -5.37 3.74 14.91
C PRO A 517 -6.52 3.17 14.08
N HIS A 518 -7.07 3.95 13.15
CA HIS A 518 -8.15 3.51 12.26
C HIS A 518 -7.59 2.61 11.15
N SER A 519 -7.47 1.33 11.47
CA SER A 519 -7.05 0.21 10.63
C SER A 519 -7.58 -1.07 11.26
N ALA A 520 -7.41 -2.22 10.62
CA ALA A 520 -7.77 -3.51 11.19
C ALA A 520 -6.82 -4.61 10.71
N TYR A 521 -6.42 -5.50 11.61
CA TYR A 521 -5.90 -6.82 11.28
C TYR A 521 -7.03 -7.74 10.79
N GLY A 522 -6.66 -8.79 10.07
CA GLY A 522 -7.65 -9.76 9.59
C GLY A 522 -7.04 -10.99 8.95
N TRP A 523 -7.83 -11.63 8.09
CA TRP A 523 -7.50 -12.88 7.42
C TRP A 523 -6.65 -12.65 6.16
N VAL A 524 -5.42 -12.16 6.36
CA VAL A 524 -4.46 -11.84 5.30
C VAL A 524 -3.09 -12.42 5.66
N PHE A 525 -2.26 -12.69 4.66
CA PHE A 525 -0.89 -13.14 4.90
C PHE A 525 -0.05 -12.02 5.53
N ASP A 526 0.69 -12.36 6.58
CA ASP A 526 1.71 -11.52 7.15
C ASP A 526 2.99 -12.31 7.38
N HIS A 527 4.10 -11.86 6.78
CA HIS A 527 5.39 -12.53 6.89
C HIS A 527 5.96 -12.47 8.31
N GLU A 528 5.79 -11.36 8.97
CA GLU A 528 6.26 -11.14 10.35
C GLU A 528 5.56 -12.09 11.32
N PHE A 529 4.24 -12.27 11.19
CA PHE A 529 3.46 -13.14 12.04
C PHE A 529 3.84 -14.61 11.89
N GLN A 530 3.94 -15.09 10.65
CA GLN A 530 4.39 -16.43 10.35
C GLN A 530 5.82 -16.67 10.85
N TRP A 531 6.67 -15.68 10.72
CA TRP A 531 8.08 -15.77 11.11
C TRP A 531 8.27 -15.76 12.63
N PHE A 532 7.54 -14.93 13.39
CA PHE A 532 7.56 -15.01 14.86
C PHE A 532 7.07 -16.36 15.36
N ALA A 533 5.99 -16.89 14.78
CA ALA A 533 5.51 -18.21 15.13
C ALA A 533 6.53 -19.31 14.77
N ALA A 534 7.20 -19.22 13.62
CA ALA A 534 8.28 -20.13 13.23
C ALA A 534 9.48 -20.09 14.18
N ASN A 535 9.70 -18.96 14.88
CA ASN A 535 10.72 -18.79 15.91
C ASN A 535 10.23 -19.15 17.32
N GLY A 536 9.04 -19.77 17.43
CA GLY A 536 8.53 -20.33 18.68
C GLY A 536 7.92 -19.30 19.64
N TYR A 537 7.48 -18.14 19.13
CA TYR A 537 6.66 -17.20 19.85
C TYR A 537 5.18 -17.44 19.58
N LEU A 538 4.35 -17.30 20.61
CA LEU A 538 2.93 -17.09 20.46
C LEU A 538 2.73 -15.62 20.09
N LEU A 539 1.91 -15.33 19.09
CA LEU A 539 1.62 -13.97 18.67
C LEU A 539 0.14 -13.66 18.90
N LEU A 540 -0.15 -12.55 19.56
CA LEU A 540 -1.49 -11.97 19.69
C LEU A 540 -1.56 -10.67 18.90
N TYR A 541 -2.52 -10.56 17.98
CA TYR A 541 -2.77 -9.35 17.20
C TYR A 541 -4.27 -9.00 17.22
N PRO A 542 -4.65 -8.11 18.14
CA PRO A 542 -6.03 -7.69 18.34
C PRO A 542 -6.41 -6.48 17.52
N ASN A 543 -7.73 -6.28 17.35
CA ASN A 543 -8.34 -5.04 16.88
C ASN A 543 -8.99 -4.32 18.08
N PRO A 544 -8.26 -3.44 18.79
CA PRO A 544 -8.80 -2.69 19.92
C PRO A 544 -9.84 -1.67 19.45
N ARG A 545 -10.56 -1.04 20.40
CA ARG A 545 -11.43 0.11 20.09
C ARG A 545 -10.69 1.14 19.23
N GLY A 546 -11.37 1.71 18.25
CA GLY A 546 -10.77 2.60 17.25
C GLY A 546 -10.42 1.89 15.94
N SER A 547 -10.40 0.55 15.91
CA SER A 547 -10.18 -0.20 14.67
C SER A 547 -11.32 -0.03 13.69
N THR A 548 -11.02 -0.10 12.36
CA THR A 548 -12.00 -0.18 11.28
C THR A 548 -12.60 -1.58 11.19
N SER A 549 -13.55 -1.81 10.29
CA SER A 549 -14.18 -3.12 10.08
C SER A 549 -15.23 -3.55 11.13
N TYR A 550 -15.59 -2.66 12.08
CA TYR A 550 -16.52 -2.92 13.19
C TYR A 550 -17.60 -1.86 13.32
N GLY A 551 -17.78 -1.02 12.32
CA GLY A 551 -18.77 0.05 12.26
C GLY A 551 -18.28 1.41 12.78
N GLN A 552 -19.05 2.44 12.44
CA GLN A 552 -18.74 3.84 12.70
C GLN A 552 -18.46 4.14 14.18
N GLU A 553 -19.31 3.65 15.07
CA GLU A 553 -19.20 3.97 16.50
C GLU A 553 -17.98 3.31 17.14
N PHE A 554 -17.65 2.07 16.75
CA PHE A 554 -16.45 1.39 17.26
C PHE A 554 -15.16 2.08 16.80
N GLY A 555 -15.10 2.52 15.54
CA GLY A 555 -13.98 3.29 15.01
C GLY A 555 -13.81 4.63 15.73
N ASN A 556 -14.91 5.34 16.00
CA ASN A 556 -14.86 6.68 16.57
C ASN A 556 -14.79 6.76 18.11
N ILE A 557 -14.86 5.62 18.82
CA ILE A 557 -14.89 5.58 20.30
C ILE A 557 -13.65 6.22 20.95
N ILE A 558 -12.54 6.26 20.22
CA ILE A 558 -11.25 6.81 20.66
C ILE A 558 -11.10 8.32 20.42
N GLN A 559 -12.08 8.99 19.81
CA GLN A 559 -12.00 10.44 19.56
C GLN A 559 -11.67 11.21 20.85
N TYR A 560 -10.64 12.04 20.81
CA TYR A 560 -10.07 12.80 21.93
C TYR A 560 -9.54 11.95 23.11
N LYS A 561 -9.35 10.62 22.90
CA LYS A 561 -8.96 9.68 23.97
C LYS A 561 -7.81 8.75 23.55
N TYR A 562 -7.21 8.95 22.37
CA TYR A 562 -6.13 8.11 21.87
C TYR A 562 -4.74 8.74 22.16
N PRO A 563 -3.77 7.96 22.70
CA PRO A 563 -3.92 6.63 23.32
C PRO A 563 -4.67 6.73 24.66
N GLY A 564 -5.38 5.67 25.03
CA GLY A 564 -6.19 5.65 26.24
C GLY A 564 -6.69 4.25 26.61
N ASP A 565 -8.03 4.06 26.56
CA ASP A 565 -8.66 2.79 26.92
C ASP A 565 -8.40 1.66 25.93
N ASP A 566 -7.94 1.94 24.71
CA ASP A 566 -7.38 1.00 23.74
C ASP A 566 -6.22 0.17 24.33
N TYR A 567 -5.35 0.78 25.14
CA TYR A 567 -4.36 0.05 25.91
C TYR A 567 -4.99 -1.03 26.81
N ARG A 568 -6.14 -0.74 27.43
CA ARG A 568 -6.81 -1.70 28.32
C ARG A 568 -7.41 -2.87 27.56
N ASP A 569 -7.86 -2.65 26.33
CA ASP A 569 -8.27 -3.71 25.40
C ASP A 569 -7.12 -4.68 25.10
N LEU A 570 -5.94 -4.12 24.84
CA LEU A 570 -4.73 -4.90 24.58
C LEU A 570 -4.34 -5.74 25.78
N MET A 571 -4.37 -5.16 26.99
CA MET A 571 -4.04 -5.89 28.22
C MET A 571 -5.05 -7.01 28.53
N ALA A 572 -6.33 -6.81 28.27
CA ALA A 572 -7.35 -7.83 28.41
C ALA A 572 -7.07 -9.05 27.48
N GLY A 573 -6.59 -8.82 26.27
CA GLY A 573 -6.17 -9.88 25.36
C GLY A 573 -4.97 -10.68 25.87
N VAL A 574 -3.94 -9.99 26.40
CA VAL A 574 -2.80 -10.66 27.06
C VAL A 574 -3.26 -11.50 28.24
N ASP A 575 -4.13 -10.95 29.08
CA ASP A 575 -4.69 -11.66 30.25
C ASP A 575 -5.51 -12.89 29.83
N GLU A 576 -6.27 -12.82 28.75
CA GLU A 576 -7.01 -13.96 28.20
C GLU A 576 -6.07 -15.10 27.80
N LEU A 577 -4.93 -14.82 27.14
CA LEU A 577 -3.99 -15.87 26.76
C LEU A 577 -3.23 -16.46 27.97
N ILE A 578 -2.95 -15.66 28.97
CA ILE A 578 -2.39 -16.16 30.24
C ILE A 578 -3.41 -17.06 30.95
N LYS A 579 -4.65 -16.64 31.03
CA LYS A 579 -5.76 -17.42 31.61
C LYS A 579 -5.99 -18.75 30.90
N ARG A 580 -5.86 -18.79 29.55
CA ARG A 580 -5.91 -20.04 28.76
C ARG A 580 -4.68 -20.95 29.01
N GLY A 581 -3.66 -20.47 29.70
CA GLY A 581 -2.43 -21.21 29.94
C GLY A 581 -1.52 -21.31 28.70
N TRP A 582 -1.70 -20.44 27.70
CA TRP A 582 -0.90 -20.43 26.48
C TRP A 582 0.30 -19.51 26.58
N ALA A 583 0.13 -18.33 27.18
CA ALA A 583 1.18 -17.34 27.38
C ALA A 583 1.86 -17.52 28.74
N ASP A 584 3.19 -17.39 28.75
CA ASP A 584 3.99 -17.28 29.97
C ASP A 584 3.98 -15.82 30.45
N PRO A 585 3.43 -15.50 31.63
CA PRO A 585 3.36 -14.13 32.14
C PRO A 585 4.74 -13.49 32.38
N ASP A 586 5.80 -14.30 32.51
CA ASP A 586 7.16 -13.83 32.68
C ASP A 586 7.94 -13.65 31.38
N GLN A 587 7.33 -13.94 30.23
CA GLN A 587 7.94 -13.92 28.91
C GLN A 587 7.07 -13.13 27.88
N LEU A 588 6.75 -11.88 28.21
CA LEU A 588 5.91 -11.01 27.39
C LEU A 588 6.75 -9.98 26.62
N GLY A 589 6.50 -9.85 25.33
CA GLY A 589 7.02 -8.80 24.47
C GLY A 589 5.87 -7.99 23.83
N VAL A 590 6.14 -6.74 23.46
CA VAL A 590 5.20 -5.88 22.75
C VAL A 590 5.90 -5.18 21.59
N THR A 591 5.21 -5.12 20.44
CA THR A 591 5.67 -4.38 19.27
C THR A 591 4.48 -3.79 18.51
N GLY A 592 4.75 -2.86 17.62
CA GLY A 592 3.79 -2.26 16.72
C GLY A 592 4.41 -1.11 15.95
N GLY A 593 3.81 -0.77 14.80
CA GLY A 593 4.28 0.30 13.94
C GLY A 593 3.25 1.44 13.80
N SER A 594 3.70 2.69 13.62
CA SER A 594 2.84 3.85 13.44
C SER A 594 1.93 4.06 14.68
N GLY A 595 0.61 4.03 14.53
CA GLY A 595 -0.30 4.01 15.68
C GLY A 595 0.00 2.86 16.66
N GLY A 596 0.40 1.67 16.17
CA GLY A 596 0.89 0.58 17.02
C GLY A 596 2.18 0.92 17.77
N GLY A 597 3.06 1.73 17.17
CA GLY A 597 4.24 2.29 17.83
C GLY A 597 3.88 3.27 18.95
N VAL A 598 2.86 4.12 18.73
CA VAL A 598 2.28 4.99 19.76
C VAL A 598 1.81 4.15 20.94
N LEU A 599 1.02 3.09 20.68
CA LEU A 599 0.49 2.22 21.72
C LEU A 599 1.59 1.37 22.39
N THR A 600 2.64 0.98 21.67
CA THR A 600 3.81 0.33 22.25
C THR A 600 4.51 1.25 23.25
N ASN A 601 4.79 2.51 22.84
CA ASN A 601 5.35 3.52 23.72
C ASN A 601 4.46 3.80 24.93
N TRP A 602 3.15 3.94 24.69
CA TRP A 602 2.19 4.15 25.76
C TRP A 602 2.14 2.99 26.75
N THR A 603 2.08 1.76 26.26
CA THR A 603 2.02 0.54 27.07
C THR A 603 3.17 0.47 28.07
N VAL A 604 4.41 0.73 27.65
CA VAL A 604 5.56 0.67 28.56
C VAL A 604 5.64 1.83 29.56
N THR A 605 4.81 2.86 29.40
CA THR A 605 4.61 3.90 30.43
C THR A 605 3.54 3.52 31.45
N GLN A 606 2.68 2.54 31.15
CA GLN A 606 1.52 2.15 31.97
C GLN A 606 1.79 0.88 32.78
N THR A 607 2.69 0.01 32.32
CA THR A 607 2.98 -1.29 32.95
C THR A 607 4.43 -1.71 32.73
N ASP A 608 4.95 -2.50 33.64
CA ASP A 608 6.28 -3.14 33.59
C ASP A 608 6.21 -4.67 33.32
N ARG A 609 5.03 -5.18 32.92
CA ARG A 609 4.81 -6.61 32.62
C ARG A 609 5.68 -7.13 31.48
N PHE A 610 5.98 -6.28 30.50
CA PHE A 610 6.72 -6.67 29.31
C PHE A 610 8.24 -6.69 29.58
N LYS A 611 8.89 -7.78 29.12
CA LYS A 611 10.36 -7.94 29.23
C LYS A 611 11.10 -7.25 28.08
N ALA A 612 10.43 -7.03 26.95
CA ALA A 612 10.96 -6.35 25.78
C ALA A 612 9.86 -5.55 25.06
N ALA A 613 10.23 -4.41 24.50
CA ALA A 613 9.38 -3.64 23.60
C ALA A 613 10.16 -3.23 22.35
N VAL A 614 9.49 -3.24 21.18
CA VAL A 614 10.04 -2.68 19.94
C VAL A 614 9.00 -1.73 19.33
N SER A 615 9.32 -0.45 19.34
CA SER A 615 8.47 0.59 18.76
C SER A 615 8.97 0.96 17.37
N GLN A 616 8.10 0.92 16.38
CA GLN A 616 8.48 1.11 14.99
C GLN A 616 7.77 2.33 14.40
N ARG A 617 8.48 3.19 13.63
CA ARG A 617 7.87 4.35 12.96
C ARG A 617 6.82 5.04 13.83
N ASP A 618 7.22 5.43 15.02
CA ASP A 618 6.35 5.79 16.14
C ASP A 618 6.19 7.29 16.36
N ILE A 619 5.24 7.65 17.21
CA ILE A 619 5.09 8.99 17.78
C ILE A 619 5.26 8.88 19.30
N SER A 620 6.19 9.63 19.86
CA SER A 620 6.37 9.74 21.31
C SER A 620 5.90 11.07 21.87
N ASN A 621 5.83 12.08 21.02
CA ASN A 621 5.47 13.46 21.36
C ASN A 621 4.50 14.01 20.33
N TRP A 622 3.22 14.06 20.68
CA TRP A 622 2.15 14.51 19.80
C TRP A 622 2.28 15.98 19.37
N ALA A 623 2.82 16.85 20.23
CA ALA A 623 3.04 18.24 19.85
C ALA A 623 4.14 18.37 18.80
N SER A 624 5.27 17.65 18.97
CA SER A 624 6.34 17.62 17.95
C SER A 624 5.82 17.06 16.63
N TRP A 625 5.05 15.97 16.68
CA TRP A 625 4.47 15.35 15.49
C TRP A 625 3.55 16.31 14.73
N TRP A 626 2.68 17.03 15.44
CA TRP A 626 1.75 18.01 14.84
C TRP A 626 2.50 19.07 14.01
N TYR A 627 3.71 19.48 14.44
CA TYR A 627 4.51 20.47 13.74
C TYR A 627 5.39 19.93 12.61
N THR A 628 5.63 18.61 12.56
CA THR A 628 6.67 18.05 11.70
C THR A 628 6.20 16.95 10.74
N ALA A 629 5.02 16.39 10.93
CA ALA A 629 4.49 15.35 10.05
C ALA A 629 4.05 15.91 8.69
N ASP A 630 4.01 15.05 7.69
CA ASP A 630 3.39 15.34 6.39
C ASP A 630 1.86 15.36 6.46
N PHE A 631 1.32 14.63 7.42
CA PHE A 631 -0.10 14.52 7.71
C PHE A 631 -0.43 15.33 8.96
N THR A 632 -1.24 16.37 8.83
CA THR A 632 -1.50 17.33 9.89
C THR A 632 -2.98 17.34 10.28
N LEU A 633 -3.24 17.22 11.56
CA LEU A 633 -4.60 17.28 12.11
C LEU A 633 -5.00 18.74 12.32
N PHE A 634 -5.34 19.42 11.25
CA PHE A 634 -5.75 20.83 11.31
C PHE A 634 -7.16 21.02 11.85
N GLN A 635 -8.00 20.00 11.75
CA GLN A 635 -9.35 19.98 12.30
C GLN A 635 -9.35 19.31 13.67
N PRO A 636 -10.34 19.59 14.54
CA PRO A 636 -10.44 18.99 15.86
C PRO A 636 -10.91 17.53 15.80
N GLU A 637 -10.16 16.68 15.09
CA GLU A 637 -10.45 15.26 14.91
C GLU A 637 -9.92 14.43 16.08
N TRP A 638 -8.64 14.53 16.40
CA TRP A 638 -7.97 13.78 17.46
C TRP A 638 -7.69 14.63 18.70
N PHE A 639 -7.50 15.93 18.50
CA PHE A 639 -7.28 16.94 19.53
C PHE A 639 -8.26 18.07 19.34
N ARG A 640 -8.75 18.64 20.44
CA ARG A 640 -9.75 19.71 20.39
C ARG A 640 -9.20 21.04 19.91
N GLN A 641 -7.91 21.28 20.19
CA GLN A 641 -7.22 22.52 19.84
C GLN A 641 -5.82 22.20 19.35
N PRO A 642 -5.17 23.08 18.57
CA PRO A 642 -3.76 22.92 18.22
C PRO A 642 -2.85 23.03 19.47
N PRO A 643 -1.61 22.45 19.44
CA PRO A 643 -0.76 22.34 20.63
C PRO A 643 -0.33 23.68 21.23
N PHE A 644 -0.28 24.76 20.48
CA PHE A 644 0.01 26.10 21.00
C PHE A 644 -1.16 26.75 21.75
N ARG A 645 -2.37 26.19 21.65
CA ARG A 645 -3.56 26.62 22.41
C ARG A 645 -3.86 25.74 23.62
N ASP A 646 -3.67 24.40 23.47
CA ASP A 646 -3.83 23.44 24.55
C ASP A 646 -2.65 22.44 24.58
N PRO A 647 -1.48 22.89 25.05
CA PRO A 647 -0.31 22.02 25.17
C PRO A 647 -0.51 20.87 26.15
N GLN A 648 -1.43 21.02 27.12
CA GLN A 648 -1.69 20.01 28.13
C GLN A 648 -2.42 18.79 27.56
N GLU A 649 -3.36 18.99 26.63
CA GLU A 649 -4.03 17.88 25.94
C GLU A 649 -3.01 16.99 25.22
N TYR A 650 -2.03 17.59 24.53
CA TYR A 650 -0.95 16.88 23.85
C TYR A 650 0.01 16.19 24.84
N ALA A 651 0.45 16.91 25.86
CA ALA A 651 1.36 16.37 26.87
C ALA A 651 0.76 15.17 27.60
N SER A 652 -0.53 15.22 27.94
CA SER A 652 -1.21 14.15 28.69
C SER A 652 -1.27 12.82 27.93
N ARG A 653 -1.20 12.86 26.61
CA ARG A 653 -1.27 11.69 25.70
C ARG A 653 0.08 11.35 25.04
N SER A 654 1.15 12.06 25.36
CA SER A 654 2.49 11.84 24.85
C SER A 654 3.33 10.95 25.79
N ALA A 655 3.84 9.83 25.28
CA ALA A 655 4.63 8.90 26.10
C ALA A 655 5.89 9.55 26.68
N ILE A 656 6.49 10.53 25.98
CA ILE A 656 7.68 11.25 26.44
C ILE A 656 7.48 11.94 27.81
N THR A 657 6.28 12.42 28.09
CA THR A 657 5.97 13.08 29.37
C THR A 657 5.95 12.11 30.57
N SER A 658 5.85 10.82 30.28
CA SER A 658 5.86 9.73 31.29
C SER A 658 7.10 8.84 31.17
N VAL A 659 8.16 9.29 30.52
CA VAL A 659 9.37 8.48 30.23
C VAL A 659 10.05 7.94 31.49
N GLU A 660 9.97 8.65 32.60
CA GLU A 660 10.53 8.19 33.90
C GLU A 660 9.87 6.90 34.43
N LYS A 661 8.65 6.60 34.00
CA LYS A 661 7.93 5.37 34.37
C LYS A 661 8.42 4.15 33.60
N ILE A 662 9.06 4.32 32.43
CA ILE A 662 9.49 3.22 31.58
C ILE A 662 10.59 2.41 32.27
N ARG A 663 10.33 1.12 32.47
CA ARG A 663 11.29 0.13 33.01
C ARG A 663 11.65 -0.93 31.97
N THR A 664 10.71 -1.24 31.08
CA THR A 664 10.88 -2.22 30.00
C THR A 664 12.00 -1.78 29.06
N PRO A 665 12.97 -2.66 28.74
CA PRO A 665 13.92 -2.44 27.65
C PRO A 665 13.18 -2.19 26.33
N ILE A 666 13.48 -1.08 25.65
CA ILE A 666 12.80 -0.70 24.44
C ILE A 666 13.77 -0.36 23.30
N ALA A 667 13.54 -0.92 22.12
CA ALA A 667 14.22 -0.55 20.88
C ALA A 667 13.29 0.23 19.95
N PHE A 668 13.89 1.12 19.15
CA PHE A 668 13.19 1.92 18.15
C PHE A 668 13.67 1.55 16.75
N ILE A 669 12.73 1.38 15.80
CA ILE A 669 13.00 1.10 14.39
C ILE A 669 12.43 2.24 13.56
N LEU A 670 13.32 2.98 12.87
CA LEU A 670 13.00 4.24 12.24
C LEU A 670 13.52 4.31 10.80
N GLY A 671 12.67 4.72 9.86
CA GLY A 671 13.06 5.11 8.51
C GLY A 671 13.57 6.57 8.50
N GLU A 672 14.70 6.84 7.86
CA GLU A 672 15.27 8.20 7.86
C GLU A 672 14.51 9.18 6.97
N ALA A 673 13.76 8.68 6.01
CA ALA A 673 12.88 9.46 5.12
C ALA A 673 11.40 9.36 5.50
N ASP A 674 11.08 8.91 6.70
CA ASP A 674 9.71 8.83 7.21
C ASP A 674 9.22 10.22 7.62
N TRP A 675 8.36 10.80 6.81
CA TRP A 675 7.74 12.10 7.11
C TRP A 675 6.34 11.95 7.71
N ARG A 676 5.74 10.76 7.66
CA ARG A 676 4.46 10.47 8.32
C ARG A 676 4.59 10.44 9.85
N THR A 677 5.65 9.79 10.31
CA THR A 677 6.07 9.78 11.72
C THR A 677 7.56 10.11 11.80
N PRO A 678 7.92 11.38 11.67
CA PRO A 678 9.31 11.78 11.62
C PRO A 678 10.08 11.29 12.85
N PRO A 679 11.28 10.67 12.68
CA PRO A 679 12.08 10.16 13.78
C PRO A 679 12.25 11.12 14.95
N GLU A 680 12.34 12.41 14.63
CA GLU A 680 12.53 13.51 15.59
C GLU A 680 11.30 13.75 16.48
N SER A 681 10.11 13.33 16.06
CA SER A 681 8.87 13.41 16.87
C SER A 681 8.54 12.13 17.60
N GLY A 682 9.25 11.05 17.30
CA GLY A 682 9.04 9.70 17.81
C GLY A 682 10.20 9.17 18.61
N GLY A 683 10.68 7.99 18.22
CA GLY A 683 11.67 7.18 18.92
C GLY A 683 12.96 7.90 19.25
N GLU A 684 13.39 8.90 18.50
CA GLU A 684 14.61 9.65 18.78
C GLU A 684 14.51 10.43 20.11
N GLN A 685 13.37 11.04 20.41
CA GLN A 685 13.15 11.74 21.69
C GLN A 685 13.15 10.77 22.87
N LEU A 686 12.40 9.68 22.79
CA LEU A 686 12.39 8.66 23.85
C LEU A 686 13.76 8.01 24.02
N PHE A 687 14.46 7.67 22.94
CA PHE A 687 15.79 7.10 23.00
C PHE A 687 16.76 8.00 23.80
N ARG A 688 16.80 9.29 23.50
CA ARG A 688 17.67 10.25 24.21
C ARG A 688 17.32 10.37 25.69
N ALA A 689 16.02 10.47 26.01
CA ALA A 689 15.55 10.53 27.39
C ALA A 689 15.89 9.25 28.17
N LEU A 690 15.67 8.07 27.58
CA LEU A 690 16.01 6.78 28.19
C LEU A 690 17.53 6.59 28.39
N LYS A 691 18.36 7.08 27.46
CA LYS A 691 19.82 7.10 27.63
C LYS A 691 20.23 7.98 28.82
N PHE A 692 19.61 9.17 28.96
CA PHE A 692 19.82 10.03 30.11
C PHE A 692 19.45 9.32 31.43
N LEU A 693 18.31 8.59 31.43
CA LEU A 693 17.83 7.81 32.57
C LEU A 693 18.58 6.49 32.79
N LYS A 694 19.63 6.19 32.00
CA LYS A 694 20.41 4.94 32.04
C LYS A 694 19.53 3.68 31.87
N ARG A 695 18.49 3.77 31.06
CA ARG A 695 17.62 2.63 30.75
C ARG A 695 18.12 1.87 29.50
N PRO A 696 17.95 0.53 29.46
CA PRO A 696 18.30 -0.26 28.29
C PRO A 696 17.48 0.17 27.08
N THR A 697 18.13 0.72 26.07
CA THR A 697 17.49 1.18 24.84
C THR A 697 18.45 1.13 23.68
N ALA A 698 17.92 0.90 22.48
CA ALA A 698 18.63 0.94 21.21
C ALA A 698 17.78 1.67 20.14
N MET A 699 18.43 2.16 19.09
CA MET A 699 17.77 2.75 17.94
C MET A 699 18.40 2.18 16.68
N VAL A 700 17.58 1.62 15.78
CA VAL A 700 17.97 1.08 14.48
C VAL A 700 17.39 2.00 13.41
N ARG A 701 18.27 2.60 12.60
CA ARG A 701 17.87 3.54 11.55
C ARG A 701 18.10 2.93 10.18
N PHE A 702 17.15 3.15 9.28
CA PHE A 702 17.19 2.65 7.91
C PHE A 702 17.28 3.83 6.93
N PRO A 703 18.45 4.02 6.28
CA PRO A 703 18.66 5.11 5.32
C PRO A 703 17.67 5.05 4.16
N ASN A 704 17.13 6.21 3.79
CA ASN A 704 16.17 6.40 2.67
C ASN A 704 14.85 5.63 2.79
N GLU A 705 14.57 4.98 3.89
CA GLU A 705 13.28 4.32 4.10
C GLU A 705 12.23 5.30 4.61
N THR A 706 11.05 5.23 3.98
CA THR A 706 9.86 5.99 4.33
C THR A 706 9.03 5.25 5.38
N HIS A 707 7.82 5.73 5.65
CA HIS A 707 6.85 5.04 6.49
C HIS A 707 6.51 3.62 6.02
N GLU A 708 6.80 3.33 4.74
CA GLU A 708 6.50 2.05 4.09
C GLU A 708 7.60 0.98 4.25
N LEU A 709 8.60 1.19 5.09
CA LEU A 709 9.75 0.26 5.29
C LEU A 709 9.33 -1.21 5.37
N SER A 710 8.33 -1.56 6.19
CA SER A 710 7.89 -2.94 6.38
C SER A 710 7.15 -3.52 5.17
N ARG A 711 6.46 -2.67 4.38
CA ARG A 711 5.60 -3.06 3.27
C ARG A 711 6.30 -3.07 1.91
N SER A 712 7.03 -2.00 1.61
CA SER A 712 7.65 -1.77 0.29
C SER A 712 9.10 -1.32 0.34
N GLY A 713 9.70 -1.21 1.52
CA GLY A 713 11.11 -0.86 1.72
C GLY A 713 12.05 -1.82 1.00
N GLN A 714 13.31 -1.46 0.92
CA GLN A 714 14.33 -2.31 0.30
C GLN A 714 14.31 -3.73 0.91
N PRO A 715 14.43 -4.78 0.09
CA PRO A 715 14.31 -6.16 0.58
C PRO A 715 15.24 -6.49 1.75
N TRP A 716 16.51 -6.04 1.71
CA TRP A 716 17.43 -6.22 2.82
C TRP A 716 17.01 -5.46 4.07
N HIS A 717 16.52 -4.23 3.94
CA HIS A 717 16.05 -3.45 5.09
C HIS A 717 14.84 -4.12 5.76
N ARG A 718 13.92 -4.68 4.99
CA ARG A 718 12.79 -5.46 5.53
C ARG A 718 13.28 -6.67 6.33
N ILE A 719 14.28 -7.40 5.82
CA ILE A 719 14.88 -8.56 6.51
C ILE A 719 15.61 -8.13 7.78
N GLU A 720 16.43 -7.09 7.72
CA GLU A 720 17.19 -6.59 8.85
C GLU A 720 16.29 -6.00 9.93
N ARG A 721 15.17 -5.38 9.53
CA ARG A 721 14.11 -4.95 10.44
C ARG A 721 13.58 -6.15 11.25
N LEU A 722 13.17 -7.22 10.58
CA LEU A 722 12.71 -8.44 11.25
C LEU A 722 13.76 -9.00 12.21
N ARG A 723 15.01 -9.11 11.78
CA ARG A 723 16.12 -9.56 12.61
C ARG A 723 16.33 -8.69 13.85
N ALA A 724 16.23 -7.37 13.69
CA ALA A 724 16.37 -6.44 14.81
C ALA A 724 15.25 -6.63 15.84
N ILE A 725 13.98 -6.80 15.39
CA ILE A 725 12.84 -7.04 16.29
C ILE A 725 13.06 -8.35 17.07
N LEU A 726 13.27 -9.46 16.36
CA LEU A 726 13.47 -10.76 17.00
C LEU A 726 14.69 -10.77 17.92
N GLY A 727 15.78 -10.16 17.48
CA GLY A 727 17.00 -10.05 18.26
C GLY A 727 16.79 -9.33 19.59
N TRP A 728 16.00 -8.25 19.59
CA TRP A 728 15.65 -7.54 20.82
C TRP A 728 14.75 -8.38 21.74
N MET A 729 13.71 -9.04 21.16
CA MET A 729 12.85 -9.95 21.91
C MET A 729 13.63 -11.13 22.48
N ASP A 730 14.49 -11.78 21.71
CA ASP A 730 15.32 -12.89 22.15
C ASP A 730 16.32 -12.51 23.26
N LYS A 731 16.90 -11.30 23.19
CA LYS A 731 17.82 -10.80 24.23
C LYS A 731 17.12 -10.68 25.58
N TYR A 732 15.97 -10.04 25.63
CA TYR A 732 15.34 -9.68 26.91
C TYR A 732 14.27 -10.66 27.39
N ILE A 733 13.67 -11.43 26.50
CA ILE A 733 12.69 -12.47 26.88
C ILE A 733 13.35 -13.81 27.12
N ARG A 734 14.32 -14.19 26.26
CA ARG A 734 14.97 -15.52 26.31
C ARG A 734 16.40 -15.50 26.83
N GLY A 735 16.96 -14.34 27.11
CA GLY A 735 18.32 -14.18 27.59
C GLY A 735 19.42 -14.55 26.59
N LYS A 736 19.12 -14.52 25.29
CA LYS A 736 20.11 -14.86 24.26
C LYS A 736 21.16 -13.75 24.09
N ASP A 737 22.43 -14.15 23.84
CA ASP A 737 23.46 -13.19 23.42
C ASP A 737 23.23 -12.81 21.95
N VAL A 738 22.82 -11.56 21.72
CA VAL A 738 22.55 -11.01 20.38
C VAL A 738 23.63 -9.98 20.06
N ALA A 739 24.48 -10.30 19.09
CA ALA A 739 25.65 -9.49 18.72
C ALA A 739 25.32 -8.02 18.43
N GLN A 740 24.21 -7.74 17.73
CA GLN A 740 23.77 -6.40 17.40
C GLN A 740 23.51 -5.51 18.63
N PHE A 741 23.15 -6.12 19.78
CA PHE A 741 22.75 -5.40 20.99
C PHE A 741 23.66 -5.65 22.19
N ARG A 742 24.89 -6.15 21.99
CA ARG A 742 25.82 -6.43 23.08
C ARG A 742 26.22 -5.18 23.89
N ASP A 743 26.39 -4.06 23.18
CA ASP A 743 26.82 -2.78 23.80
C ASP A 743 25.68 -2.04 24.52
N VAL A 744 24.46 -2.58 24.48
CA VAL A 744 23.35 -2.01 25.25
C VAL A 744 23.57 -2.33 26.71
N MET A 745 23.87 -1.29 27.52
CA MET A 745 24.12 -1.40 28.95
C MET A 745 22.92 -2.02 29.67
N ASN A 746 23.13 -3.09 30.41
CA ASN A 746 22.16 -3.62 31.36
C ASN A 746 22.11 -2.73 32.61
N ALA A 747 20.92 -2.38 33.07
CA ALA A 747 20.74 -1.52 34.25
C ALA A 747 21.41 -2.07 35.55
N ALA A 748 21.72 -3.36 35.56
CA ALA A 748 22.31 -4.05 36.72
C ALA A 748 23.84 -3.94 36.81
N GLU A 749 24.54 -3.45 35.78
CA GLU A 749 26.02 -3.50 35.77
C GLU A 749 26.73 -2.25 36.32
N LYS A 750 26.00 -1.26 36.83
CA LYS A 750 26.56 -0.04 37.41
C LYS A 750 25.81 0.40 38.68
N GLN A 751 25.89 -0.40 39.75
CA GLN A 751 25.82 0.07 41.13
C GLN A 751 27.16 -0.11 41.80
#